data_2c676e7c37042d05da2df4fd636da1d8
#
_entry.id   2c676e7c37042d05da2df4fd636da1d8
#
_cell.length_a   1.000
_cell.length_b   1.000
_cell.length_c   1.000
_cell.angle_alpha   90.00
_cell.angle_beta   90.00
_cell.angle_gamma   90.00
#
_symmetry.space_group_name_H-M   'P 1'
#
loop_
_entity.id
_entity.type
_entity.pdbx_description
1 polymer ?
#
loop_
_entity_poly.entity_id
_entity_poly.type
_entity_poly.pdbx_seq_one_letter_code
_entity_poly.pdbx_strand_id
1 'polypeptide(L)'
;MLRYTKKGIESKERIGTLPLRMSNLLRYRGVNTPEEAECFLHPRLTDLLDPFTMPGMEKAVSIIRQAVREQWGITIYGDYDVDGICATSIMLETLRDLGAQHVRPYIPSRHEEGYGLNADAIELLAKESRLLLTVDCGITNLDEVALAKKRGMTVIVTDHHQLAEKLPEADAVLNPLIEPYAFKRLCGAGVALKITQALLGMDGVEKRIDLAALATVADIVPLMEENRVIVREGMMRMGTSARPGLKKLMELAQVSQPVNTGHLGFRLAPRLNAGGRLETAEQCVKLLTTKDEAEATAIATHLNGLNQERQAMEKQIVEQAISAIPAQVNFRTDFAIVILGQEWNNGVIGLAAGRICEKYHFPTIVLSQHGDLAVGSCRSIPGVDIHQMLTACKALYQAEGHGQLFERFGGHSQAAGLTIRAELVPELRRLLNRVIPQGDNCDLTCYIPQKEYELEVPLEAVNMALIDELNQLQPTGYGNPNPMLMARGLHVQEARRVGVGGAHLKLTLLDGANVRGGIGFQQGDLADRGYERVDVLFSPEVNEFRGQRTVQLNVAAMKQTGGSLLWPDEKMIFSALLQELTALASNYNTLSSADAQAKILPLRTNQLREKLRLGRGVLMIAHQSAWAKDVLSGGEADTDVGQVRDARAFNTVLFAPDLEKLRDDWRDVVLLDGETLPGLKDLIRQKCPNARLWCLSDAPDDLRKQLSAMTVSEDTLRGLYRRLLRGGTMAASALAQDCGMTEEQVLTGLTVFGQVALVSFKLDPYQLTLLPMHKVALTDSPLRKYLITHYAAETQM
;
A
#
# COMPACT_ATOMS: atom_id res chain seq x y z
N MET A 1 -11.31 3.32 -1.84
CA MET A 1 -11.34 4.79 -2.03
C MET A 1 -9.99 5.35 -1.60
N LEU A 2 -9.49 6.41 -2.20
CA LEU A 2 -8.21 7.03 -1.82
C LEU A 2 -8.50 8.40 -1.23
N ARG A 3 -8.03 8.66 0.00
CA ARG A 3 -8.18 9.97 0.65
C ARG A 3 -6.95 10.83 0.40
N TYR A 4 -7.18 12.13 0.12
CA TYR A 4 -6.14 13.14 0.00
C TYR A 4 -6.22 14.08 1.20
N THR A 5 -5.13 14.15 1.94
CA THR A 5 -5.04 14.97 3.14
C THR A 5 -3.92 15.98 2.98
N LYS A 6 -4.19 17.25 3.29
CA LYS A 6 -3.16 18.27 3.30
C LYS A 6 -2.32 18.14 4.56
N LYS A 7 -1.00 18.14 4.40
CA LYS A 7 -0.06 18.04 5.52
C LYS A 7 0.01 19.38 6.25
N GLY A 8 -0.50 19.44 7.46
CA GLY A 8 -0.43 20.61 8.33
C GLY A 8 -1.18 21.85 7.84
N ILE A 9 -0.95 22.96 8.51
CA ILE A 9 -1.51 24.26 8.20
C ILE A 9 -0.42 25.15 7.61
N GLU A 10 -0.67 25.82 6.47
CA GLU A 10 0.26 26.77 5.91
C GLU A 10 0.39 28.02 6.80
N SER A 11 1.61 28.39 7.11
CA SER A 11 1.91 29.69 7.74
C SER A 11 1.95 30.80 6.69
N LYS A 12 1.57 32.00 7.09
CA LYS A 12 1.74 33.23 6.29
C LYS A 12 3.12 33.89 6.51
N GLU A 13 3.90 33.40 7.45
CA GLU A 13 5.20 33.92 7.81
C GLU A 13 6.33 33.25 7.03
N ARG A 14 7.38 33.98 6.74
CA ARG A 14 8.59 33.47 6.09
C ARG A 14 9.61 33.05 7.13
N ILE A 15 10.45 32.09 6.80
CA ILE A 15 11.68 31.78 7.54
C ILE A 15 12.77 32.66 6.93
N GLY A 16 13.18 33.71 7.65
CA GLY A 16 14.15 34.69 7.15
C GLY A 16 13.74 35.28 5.80
N THR A 17 14.62 35.20 4.81
CA THR A 17 14.42 35.73 3.45
C THR A 17 13.85 34.70 2.47
N LEU A 18 13.59 33.47 2.90
CA LEU A 18 13.16 32.39 2.03
C LEU A 18 11.74 32.65 1.45
N PRO A 19 11.45 32.17 0.24
CA PRO A 19 10.09 32.18 -0.30
C PRO A 19 9.08 31.53 0.65
N LEU A 20 7.84 32.01 0.68
CA LEU A 20 6.80 31.49 1.58
C LEU A 20 6.55 29.98 1.36
N ARG A 21 6.59 29.54 0.11
CA ARG A 21 6.45 28.13 -0.26
C ARG A 21 7.55 27.28 0.37
N MET A 22 8.80 27.67 0.21
CA MET A 22 9.94 26.96 0.81
C MET A 22 9.87 27.00 2.34
N SER A 23 9.47 28.11 2.94
CA SER A 23 9.29 28.22 4.39
C SER A 23 8.24 27.23 4.92
N ASN A 24 7.15 27.03 4.21
CA ASN A 24 6.14 26.04 4.60
C ASN A 24 6.63 24.61 4.41
N LEU A 25 7.33 24.32 3.32
CA LEU A 25 7.93 22.98 3.11
C LEU A 25 8.94 22.62 4.20
N LEU A 26 9.74 23.59 4.64
CA LEU A 26 10.69 23.42 5.73
C LEU A 26 9.98 23.20 7.07
N ARG A 27 8.92 23.96 7.38
CA ARG A 27 8.11 23.75 8.61
C ARG A 27 7.48 22.36 8.68
N TYR A 28 7.02 21.83 7.56
CA TYR A 28 6.51 20.44 7.51
C TYR A 28 7.58 19.39 7.84
N ARG A 29 8.85 19.79 7.81
CA ARG A 29 10.04 19.00 8.17
C ARG A 29 10.60 19.35 9.56
N GLY A 30 9.89 20.20 10.32
CA GLY A 30 10.31 20.62 11.66
C GLY A 30 11.34 21.73 11.68
N VAL A 31 11.70 22.32 10.51
CA VAL A 31 12.66 23.41 10.39
C VAL A 31 11.94 24.75 10.50
N ASN A 32 12.22 25.53 11.54
CA ASN A 32 11.43 26.71 11.89
C ASN A 32 12.23 28.03 11.98
N THR A 33 13.55 27.95 12.12
CA THR A 33 14.41 29.15 12.23
C THR A 33 15.29 29.34 10.99
N PRO A 34 15.81 30.56 10.75
CA PRO A 34 16.75 30.80 9.66
C PRO A 34 18.04 29.98 9.76
N GLU A 35 18.53 29.76 10.97
CA GLU A 35 19.76 28.98 11.25
C GLU A 35 19.53 27.51 10.92
N GLU A 36 18.41 26.92 11.37
CA GLU A 36 18.02 25.54 11.02
C GLU A 36 17.83 25.39 9.50
N ALA A 37 17.23 26.40 8.85
CA ALA A 37 17.03 26.40 7.41
C ALA A 37 18.35 26.42 6.64
N GLU A 38 19.33 27.22 7.08
CA GLU A 38 20.67 27.24 6.48
C GLU A 38 21.36 25.89 6.59
N CYS A 39 21.39 25.28 7.78
CA CYS A 39 21.94 23.94 7.99
C CYS A 39 21.21 22.87 7.16
N PHE A 40 19.89 22.97 7.06
CA PHE A 40 19.09 22.01 6.29
C PHE A 40 19.33 22.11 4.78
N LEU A 41 19.35 23.34 4.23
CA LEU A 41 19.51 23.56 2.79
C LEU A 41 20.97 23.41 2.34
N HIS A 42 21.92 23.73 3.21
CA HIS A 42 23.35 23.74 2.92
C HIS A 42 24.18 22.93 3.95
N PRO A 43 23.84 21.63 4.20
CA PRO A 43 24.56 20.83 5.18
C PRO A 43 26.02 20.64 4.77
N ARG A 44 26.93 20.74 5.74
CA ARG A 44 28.39 20.67 5.58
C ARG A 44 28.97 19.62 6.51
N LEU A 45 30.14 19.08 6.20
CA LEU A 45 30.84 18.13 7.07
C LEU A 45 31.12 18.70 8.47
N THR A 46 31.28 20.01 8.58
CA THR A 46 31.48 20.73 9.85
C THR A 46 30.25 20.73 10.75
N ASP A 47 29.08 20.37 10.22
CA ASP A 47 27.83 20.29 10.97
C ASP A 47 27.66 18.91 11.65
N LEU A 48 28.57 17.95 11.43
CA LEU A 48 28.64 16.71 12.19
C LEU A 48 28.97 16.99 13.65
N LEU A 49 28.22 16.41 14.56
CA LEU A 49 28.44 16.56 16.00
C LEU A 49 29.81 16.05 16.43
N ASP A 50 30.33 16.58 17.54
CA ASP A 50 31.54 16.05 18.16
C ASP A 50 31.31 14.58 18.59
N PRO A 51 32.10 13.61 18.09
CA PRO A 51 31.93 12.20 18.41
C PRO A 51 32.08 11.89 19.91
N PHE A 52 32.85 12.70 20.65
CA PHE A 52 33.08 12.53 22.09
C PHE A 52 31.86 12.89 22.95
N THR A 53 30.82 13.51 22.38
CA THR A 53 29.52 13.70 23.04
C THR A 53 28.68 12.40 23.13
N MET A 54 29.04 11.34 22.36
CA MET A 54 28.42 10.04 22.46
C MET A 54 28.99 9.27 23.67
N PRO A 55 28.13 8.84 24.63
CA PRO A 55 28.56 8.08 25.79
C PRO A 55 29.34 6.81 25.39
N GLY A 56 30.42 6.54 26.13
CA GLY A 56 31.30 5.40 25.87
C GLY A 56 32.39 5.65 24.81
N MET A 57 32.32 6.73 24.02
CA MET A 57 33.29 7.01 22.94
C MET A 57 34.72 7.10 23.41
N GLU A 58 34.99 7.87 24.49
CA GLU A 58 36.37 8.01 25.03
C GLU A 58 36.95 6.65 25.41
N LYS A 59 36.15 5.79 26.07
CA LYS A 59 36.57 4.48 26.49
C LYS A 59 36.80 3.55 25.30
N ALA A 60 35.90 3.55 24.33
CA ALA A 60 36.03 2.77 23.10
C ALA A 60 37.30 3.14 22.31
N VAL A 61 37.57 4.46 22.13
CA VAL A 61 38.76 4.99 21.48
C VAL A 61 40.04 4.58 22.23
N SER A 62 40.02 4.63 23.56
CA SER A 62 41.15 4.20 24.39
C SER A 62 41.47 2.72 24.20
N ILE A 63 40.43 1.84 24.25
CA ILE A 63 40.56 0.40 24.05
C ILE A 63 41.05 0.08 22.63
N ILE A 64 40.48 0.70 21.60
CA ILE A 64 40.89 0.50 20.20
C ILE A 64 42.33 0.89 19.98
N ARG A 65 42.77 2.07 20.47
CA ARG A 65 44.17 2.52 20.38
C ARG A 65 45.12 1.59 21.10
N GLN A 66 44.70 1.03 22.26
CA GLN A 66 45.51 0.04 22.96
C GLN A 66 45.60 -1.25 22.16
N ALA A 67 44.49 -1.77 21.66
CA ALA A 67 44.45 -2.98 20.87
C ALA A 67 45.33 -2.90 19.60
N VAL A 68 45.29 -1.76 18.92
CA VAL A 68 46.15 -1.51 17.75
C VAL A 68 47.64 -1.40 18.16
N ARG A 69 47.97 -0.66 19.21
CA ARG A 69 49.35 -0.54 19.68
C ARG A 69 49.97 -1.86 20.12
N GLU A 70 49.17 -2.70 20.81
CA GLU A 70 49.59 -4.00 21.32
C GLU A 70 49.36 -5.15 20.31
N GLN A 71 48.90 -4.81 19.10
CA GLN A 71 48.61 -5.76 18.01
C GLN A 71 47.70 -6.93 18.43
N TRP A 72 46.62 -6.63 19.15
CA TRP A 72 45.64 -7.66 19.52
C TRP A 72 44.97 -8.26 18.29
N GLY A 73 44.54 -9.51 18.37
CA GLY A 73 43.57 -10.03 17.46
C GLY A 73 42.21 -9.34 17.67
N ILE A 74 41.69 -8.73 16.62
CA ILE A 74 40.45 -7.97 16.63
C ILE A 74 39.44 -8.61 15.70
N THR A 75 38.25 -8.96 16.21
CA THR A 75 37.11 -9.33 15.38
C THR A 75 36.11 -8.19 15.34
N ILE A 76 35.73 -7.75 14.12
CA ILE A 76 34.60 -6.89 13.88
C ILE A 76 33.40 -7.78 13.57
N TYR A 77 32.44 -7.84 14.48
CA TYR A 77 31.22 -8.66 14.36
C TYR A 77 30.09 -7.75 13.86
N GLY A 78 29.65 -7.95 12.62
CA GLY A 78 28.61 -7.14 11.98
C GLY A 78 27.31 -7.89 11.77
N ASP A 79 26.31 -7.21 11.16
CA ASP A 79 25.08 -7.83 10.66
C ASP A 79 25.16 -8.07 9.15
N TYR A 80 24.25 -8.90 8.63
CA TYR A 80 24.23 -9.38 7.23
C TYR A 80 23.54 -8.42 6.25
N ASP A 81 22.97 -7.33 6.69
CA ASP A 81 22.34 -6.33 5.81
C ASP A 81 23.32 -5.23 5.38
N VAL A 82 22.84 -4.26 4.57
CA VAL A 82 23.72 -3.20 4.04
C VAL A 82 24.29 -2.33 5.13
N ASP A 83 23.59 -2.09 6.23
CA ASP A 83 24.08 -1.27 7.33
C ASP A 83 25.25 -2.00 8.05
N GLY A 84 25.04 -3.24 8.47
CA GLY A 84 26.08 -4.06 9.09
C GLY A 84 27.28 -4.29 8.17
N ILE A 85 27.06 -4.55 6.87
CA ILE A 85 28.10 -4.68 5.85
C ILE A 85 28.93 -3.41 5.73
N CYS A 86 28.28 -2.23 5.62
CA CYS A 86 28.97 -0.95 5.52
C CYS A 86 29.67 -0.58 6.82
N ALA A 87 29.03 -0.80 7.98
CA ALA A 87 29.63 -0.56 9.29
C ALA A 87 30.89 -1.40 9.50
N THR A 88 30.83 -2.69 9.16
CA THR A 88 31.98 -3.61 9.19
C THR A 88 33.10 -3.12 8.27
N SER A 89 32.77 -2.69 7.05
CA SER A 89 33.72 -2.19 6.06
C SER A 89 34.40 -0.90 6.53
N ILE A 90 33.65 0.04 7.10
CA ILE A 90 34.16 1.30 7.68
C ILE A 90 35.15 1.00 8.81
N MET A 91 34.75 0.13 9.74
CA MET A 91 35.63 -0.19 10.88
C MET A 91 36.87 -0.99 10.46
N LEU A 92 36.73 -1.92 9.49
CA LEU A 92 37.87 -2.68 8.96
C LEU A 92 38.95 -1.75 8.35
N GLU A 93 38.52 -0.80 7.52
CA GLU A 93 39.44 0.19 6.94
C GLU A 93 40.01 1.16 8.00
N THR A 94 39.15 1.56 8.95
CA THR A 94 39.60 2.47 10.03
C THR A 94 40.71 1.84 10.88
N LEU A 95 40.54 0.56 11.27
CA LEU A 95 41.54 -0.16 12.06
C LEU A 95 42.83 -0.43 11.27
N ARG A 96 42.70 -0.75 9.97
CA ARG A 96 43.87 -0.90 9.08
C ARG A 96 44.61 0.41 8.89
N ASP A 97 43.93 1.51 8.71
CA ASP A 97 44.58 2.85 8.61
C ASP A 97 45.26 3.27 9.92
N LEU A 98 44.79 2.77 11.07
CA LEU A 98 45.44 2.93 12.37
C LEU A 98 46.67 2.00 12.55
N GLY A 99 46.88 1.03 11.67
CA GLY A 99 48.00 0.09 11.73
C GLY A 99 47.70 -1.25 12.39
N ALA A 100 46.42 -1.64 12.58
CA ALA A 100 46.06 -2.97 13.07
C ALA A 100 46.40 -4.03 12.01
N GLN A 101 47.22 -5.03 12.39
CA GLN A 101 47.63 -6.12 11.49
C GLN A 101 46.75 -7.33 11.59
N HIS A 102 46.14 -7.61 12.76
CA HIS A 102 45.35 -8.77 13.06
C HIS A 102 43.87 -8.41 13.23
N VAL A 103 43.23 -7.91 12.15
CA VAL A 103 41.81 -7.55 12.13
C VAL A 103 41.08 -8.35 11.09
N ARG A 104 39.96 -8.92 11.50
CA ARG A 104 39.06 -9.68 10.61
C ARG A 104 37.60 -9.29 10.77
N PRO A 105 36.81 -9.29 9.70
CA PRO A 105 35.37 -9.22 9.80
C PRO A 105 34.78 -10.59 10.15
N TYR A 106 33.61 -10.60 10.78
CA TYR A 106 32.75 -11.75 10.93
C TYR A 106 31.30 -11.28 10.76
N ILE A 107 30.57 -11.95 9.87
CA ILE A 107 29.15 -11.71 9.66
C ILE A 107 28.40 -13.02 9.78
N PRO A 108 27.40 -13.11 10.70
CA PRO A 108 26.67 -14.34 10.93
C PRO A 108 25.82 -14.72 9.72
N SER A 109 25.61 -16.02 9.54
CA SER A 109 24.68 -16.54 8.53
C SER A 109 23.24 -16.30 8.97
N ARG A 110 22.48 -15.57 8.16
CA ARG A 110 21.06 -15.32 8.42
C ARG A 110 20.23 -16.58 8.59
N HIS A 111 20.58 -17.65 7.87
CA HIS A 111 19.82 -18.90 7.83
C HIS A 111 20.18 -19.85 8.96
N GLU A 112 21.44 -19.87 9.38
CA GLU A 112 21.96 -20.81 10.35
C GLU A 112 22.05 -20.21 11.76
N GLU A 113 22.51 -18.96 11.86
CA GLU A 113 22.82 -18.31 13.13
C GLU A 113 21.76 -17.27 13.55
N GLY A 114 21.04 -16.67 12.59
CA GLY A 114 20.04 -15.66 12.84
C GLY A 114 20.61 -14.25 12.96
N TYR A 115 19.93 -13.37 13.72
CA TYR A 115 20.33 -11.99 13.96
C TYR A 115 21.03 -11.85 15.30
N GLY A 116 22.05 -11.01 15.36
CA GLY A 116 22.78 -10.65 16.56
C GLY A 116 23.94 -11.61 16.88
N LEU A 117 24.48 -11.47 18.08
CA LEU A 117 25.58 -12.32 18.55
C LEU A 117 25.11 -13.77 18.74
N ASN A 118 26.01 -14.72 18.44
CA ASN A 118 25.78 -16.15 18.56
C ASN A 118 26.80 -16.77 19.51
N ALA A 119 26.35 -17.60 20.43
CA ALA A 119 27.22 -18.21 21.46
C ALA A 119 28.32 -19.11 20.84
N ASP A 120 27.94 -19.91 19.83
CA ASP A 120 28.92 -20.82 19.17
C ASP A 120 29.99 -20.04 18.42
N ALA A 121 29.58 -18.95 17.75
CA ALA A 121 30.52 -18.03 17.10
C ALA A 121 31.48 -17.39 18.12
N ILE A 122 30.98 -16.97 19.28
CA ILE A 122 31.81 -16.37 20.33
C ILE A 122 32.83 -17.38 20.84
N GLU A 123 32.45 -18.62 21.07
CA GLU A 123 33.36 -19.71 21.49
C GLU A 123 34.49 -19.96 20.48
N LEU A 124 34.20 -19.80 19.20
CA LEU A 124 35.18 -19.89 18.14
C LEU A 124 36.09 -18.62 18.11
N LEU A 125 35.50 -17.43 18.13
CA LEU A 125 36.21 -16.16 18.00
C LEU A 125 37.14 -15.89 19.17
N ALA A 126 36.75 -16.28 20.38
CA ALA A 126 37.56 -16.10 21.60
C ALA A 126 38.91 -16.81 21.56
N LYS A 127 39.10 -17.85 20.70
CA LYS A 127 40.37 -18.56 20.52
C LYS A 127 41.42 -17.72 19.77
N GLU A 128 40.96 -16.74 18.97
CA GLU A 128 41.83 -16.04 18.04
C GLU A 128 41.84 -14.52 18.24
N SER A 129 40.82 -13.98 18.92
CA SER A 129 40.64 -12.54 19.09
C SER A 129 40.53 -12.14 20.55
N ARG A 130 41.28 -11.10 20.91
CA ARG A 130 41.24 -10.50 22.26
C ARG A 130 40.22 -9.37 22.33
N LEU A 131 39.93 -8.70 21.22
CA LEU A 131 38.92 -7.64 21.13
C LEU A 131 37.77 -8.09 20.22
N LEU A 132 36.57 -8.07 20.76
CA LEU A 132 35.30 -8.18 20.02
C LEU A 132 34.70 -6.79 19.89
N LEU A 133 34.59 -6.29 18.67
CA LEU A 133 33.94 -5.03 18.33
C LEU A 133 32.68 -5.35 17.53
N THR A 134 31.50 -5.16 18.13
CA THR A 134 30.26 -5.34 17.38
C THR A 134 29.92 -4.06 16.63
N VAL A 135 29.29 -4.17 15.47
CA VAL A 135 28.76 -3.06 14.69
C VAL A 135 27.37 -3.43 14.20
N ASP A 136 26.41 -2.54 14.41
CA ASP A 136 25.02 -2.72 14.01
C ASP A 136 24.30 -3.91 14.70
N CYS A 137 24.81 -4.34 15.83
CA CYS A 137 24.22 -5.41 16.65
C CYS A 137 24.80 -5.42 18.06
N GLY A 138 24.18 -6.18 18.96
CA GLY A 138 24.76 -6.50 20.26
C GLY A 138 24.10 -5.81 21.44
N ILE A 139 23.30 -4.77 21.26
CA ILE A 139 22.68 -4.01 22.37
C ILE A 139 21.70 -4.85 23.21
N THR A 140 21.09 -5.85 22.60
CA THR A 140 20.13 -6.78 23.24
C THR A 140 20.76 -8.14 23.61
N ASN A 141 22.00 -8.41 23.21
CA ASN A 141 22.69 -9.67 23.40
C ASN A 141 23.43 -9.76 24.74
N LEU A 142 22.69 -9.73 25.85
CA LEU A 142 23.25 -9.68 27.21
C LEU A 142 24.07 -10.93 27.54
N ASP A 143 23.53 -12.10 27.26
CA ASP A 143 24.14 -13.39 27.61
C ASP A 143 25.39 -13.68 26.76
N GLU A 144 25.34 -13.36 25.47
CA GLU A 144 26.46 -13.53 24.54
C GLU A 144 27.61 -12.58 24.87
N VAL A 145 27.33 -11.33 25.24
CA VAL A 145 28.35 -10.37 25.72
C VAL A 145 28.98 -10.88 27.02
N ALA A 146 28.17 -11.36 27.96
CA ALA A 146 28.68 -11.95 29.21
C ALA A 146 29.55 -13.20 28.92
N LEU A 147 29.15 -14.03 27.96
CA LEU A 147 29.95 -15.18 27.52
C LEU A 147 31.31 -14.74 26.95
N ALA A 148 31.33 -13.76 26.06
CA ALA A 148 32.58 -13.21 25.50
C ALA A 148 33.52 -12.69 26.58
N LYS A 149 32.97 -11.97 27.57
CA LYS A 149 33.74 -11.49 28.75
C LYS A 149 34.28 -12.67 29.58
N LYS A 150 33.48 -13.69 29.82
CA LYS A 150 33.89 -14.91 30.54
C LYS A 150 35.02 -15.67 29.81
N ARG A 151 35.05 -15.58 28.48
CA ARG A 151 36.15 -16.11 27.64
C ARG A 151 37.39 -15.24 27.61
N GLY A 152 37.41 -14.11 28.33
CA GLY A 152 38.55 -13.21 28.45
C GLY A 152 38.67 -12.20 27.33
N MET A 153 37.65 -12.04 26.51
CA MET A 153 37.60 -10.98 25.49
C MET A 153 37.32 -9.63 26.11
N THR A 154 37.94 -8.59 25.57
CA THR A 154 37.48 -7.19 25.72
C THR A 154 36.35 -6.96 24.70
N VAL A 155 35.24 -6.36 25.14
CA VAL A 155 34.04 -6.23 24.29
C VAL A 155 33.67 -4.76 24.16
N ILE A 156 33.52 -4.29 22.92
CA ILE A 156 32.94 -2.99 22.59
C ILE A 156 31.67 -3.27 21.81
N VAL A 157 30.53 -2.81 22.31
CA VAL A 157 29.23 -2.92 21.61
C VAL A 157 28.94 -1.58 20.94
N THR A 158 28.71 -1.59 19.61
CA THR A 158 28.24 -0.43 18.87
C THR A 158 26.99 -0.79 18.09
N ASP A 159 25.90 -0.08 18.36
CA ASP A 159 24.58 -0.42 17.84
C ASP A 159 23.73 0.86 17.76
N HIS A 160 22.60 0.81 17.05
CA HIS A 160 21.61 1.88 16.96
C HIS A 160 20.19 1.42 17.26
N HIS A 161 20.00 0.11 17.45
CA HIS A 161 18.72 -0.49 17.78
C HIS A 161 18.22 -0.06 19.15
N GLN A 162 16.92 -0.33 19.42
CA GLN A 162 16.28 0.03 20.70
C GLN A 162 17.03 -0.57 21.89
N LEU A 163 17.18 0.24 22.93
CA LEU A 163 17.84 -0.20 24.17
C LEU A 163 17.02 -1.28 24.84
N ALA A 164 17.67 -2.32 25.34
CA ALA A 164 17.08 -3.26 26.28
C ALA A 164 16.85 -2.61 27.64
N GLU A 165 16.08 -3.24 28.54
CA GLU A 165 15.92 -2.77 29.93
C GLU A 165 17.22 -2.63 30.69
N LYS A 166 18.21 -3.46 30.33
CA LYS A 166 19.58 -3.40 30.85
C LYS A 166 20.53 -3.36 29.66
N LEU A 167 21.59 -2.56 29.77
CA LEU A 167 22.65 -2.57 28.80
C LEU A 167 23.57 -3.79 29.00
N PRO A 168 24.19 -4.31 27.93
CA PRO A 168 25.16 -5.40 28.03
C PRO A 168 26.39 -4.97 28.84
N GLU A 169 26.97 -5.88 29.63
CA GLU A 169 28.16 -5.65 30.48
C GLU A 169 29.45 -5.63 29.63
N ALA A 170 29.46 -4.87 28.56
CA ALA A 170 30.61 -4.65 27.70
C ALA A 170 31.60 -3.63 28.32
N ASP A 171 32.84 -3.64 27.82
CA ASP A 171 33.86 -2.63 28.26
C ASP A 171 33.51 -1.24 27.79
N ALA A 172 32.87 -1.11 26.63
CA ALA A 172 32.24 0.14 26.17
C ALA A 172 30.96 -0.19 25.40
N VAL A 173 29.95 0.68 25.53
CA VAL A 173 28.69 0.60 24.78
C VAL A 173 28.44 1.95 24.10
N LEU A 174 28.30 1.94 22.79
CA LEU A 174 27.98 3.10 21.98
C LEU A 174 26.62 2.87 21.28
N ASN A 175 25.67 3.72 21.62
CA ASN A 175 24.39 3.75 20.94
C ASN A 175 23.85 5.19 20.97
N PRO A 176 23.40 5.76 19.85
CA PRO A 176 22.93 7.16 19.79
C PRO A 176 21.71 7.42 20.68
N LEU A 177 20.95 6.38 21.08
CA LEU A 177 19.82 6.51 22.00
C LEU A 177 20.22 6.80 23.45
N ILE A 178 21.48 6.54 23.83
CA ILE A 178 21.99 6.83 25.19
C ILE A 178 22.19 8.35 25.33
N GLU A 179 21.62 8.94 26.41
CA GLU A 179 21.84 10.35 26.73
C GLU A 179 23.31 10.61 27.14
N PRO A 180 23.90 11.78 26.84
CA PRO A 180 23.27 13.00 26.28
C PRO A 180 23.48 13.20 24.76
N TYR A 181 23.81 12.18 23.97
CA TYR A 181 24.03 12.38 22.53
C TYR A 181 22.81 13.01 21.87
N ALA A 182 22.98 14.13 21.14
CA ALA A 182 21.84 14.92 20.68
C ALA A 182 21.03 14.25 19.55
N PHE A 183 21.72 13.63 18.57
CA PHE A 183 21.06 13.04 17.41
C PHE A 183 20.83 11.52 17.58
N LYS A 184 19.58 11.12 17.78
CA LYS A 184 19.19 9.75 18.14
C LYS A 184 18.93 8.79 16.95
N ARG A 185 19.23 9.20 15.72
CA ARG A 185 18.76 8.50 14.51
C ARG A 185 19.89 8.09 13.55
N LEU A 186 21.12 7.94 14.04
CA LEU A 186 22.17 7.31 13.23
C LEU A 186 21.84 5.84 13.00
N CYS A 187 22.23 5.31 11.84
CA CYS A 187 22.31 3.87 11.59
C CYS A 187 23.62 3.29 12.11
N GLY A 188 23.82 1.96 12.11
CA GLY A 188 25.03 1.30 12.59
C GLY A 188 26.30 1.79 11.89
N ALA A 189 26.28 1.99 10.57
CA ALA A 189 27.40 2.57 9.83
C ALA A 189 27.63 4.06 10.18
N GLY A 190 26.58 4.78 10.56
CA GLY A 190 26.70 6.13 11.10
C GLY A 190 27.46 6.14 12.42
N VAL A 191 27.17 5.20 13.33
CA VAL A 191 27.92 5.02 14.58
C VAL A 191 29.39 4.65 14.29
N ALA A 192 29.63 3.73 13.37
CA ALA A 192 31.00 3.37 12.93
C ALA A 192 31.76 4.59 12.34
N LEU A 193 31.07 5.45 11.60
CA LEU A 193 31.64 6.71 11.09
C LEU A 193 32.01 7.68 12.22
N LYS A 194 31.19 7.74 13.30
CA LYS A 194 31.52 8.56 14.50
C LYS A 194 32.76 8.04 15.21
N ILE A 195 32.95 6.73 15.31
CA ILE A 195 34.18 6.13 15.85
C ILE A 195 35.37 6.50 14.95
N THR A 196 35.21 6.43 13.64
CA THR A 196 36.20 6.85 12.67
C THR A 196 36.56 8.31 12.84
N GLN A 197 35.58 9.20 13.04
CA GLN A 197 35.78 10.63 13.32
C GLN A 197 36.63 10.84 14.59
N ALA A 198 36.35 10.09 15.66
CA ALA A 198 37.08 10.16 16.92
C ALA A 198 38.54 9.66 16.82
N LEU A 199 38.77 8.66 15.97
CA LEU A 199 40.08 8.02 15.81
C LEU A 199 40.98 8.71 14.79
N LEU A 200 40.44 9.11 13.64
CA LEU A 200 41.18 9.60 12.46
C LEU A 200 40.80 11.02 12.04
N GLY A 201 39.88 11.69 12.75
CA GLY A 201 39.38 13.02 12.38
C GLY A 201 38.57 13.05 11.09
N MET A 202 38.45 14.24 10.52
CA MET A 202 37.60 14.45 9.32
C MET A 202 38.17 13.79 8.07
N ASP A 203 39.49 13.66 7.93
CA ASP A 203 40.13 12.95 6.81
C ASP A 203 39.70 11.47 6.77
N GLY A 204 39.54 10.86 7.96
CA GLY A 204 39.00 9.49 8.10
C GLY A 204 37.55 9.40 7.68
N VAL A 205 36.73 10.39 8.04
CA VAL A 205 35.32 10.50 7.67
C VAL A 205 35.18 10.63 6.15
N GLU A 206 35.88 11.54 5.52
CA GLU A 206 35.84 11.83 4.09
C GLU A 206 36.08 10.59 3.21
N LYS A 207 36.98 9.72 3.65
CA LYS A 207 37.32 8.48 2.94
C LYS A 207 36.24 7.40 3.02
N ARG A 208 35.28 7.49 3.95
CA ARG A 208 34.31 6.41 4.27
C ARG A 208 32.87 6.86 4.28
N ILE A 209 32.61 8.16 4.10
CA ILE A 209 31.25 8.71 4.15
C ILE A 209 30.36 8.21 3.00
N ASP A 210 30.96 7.74 1.90
CA ASP A 210 30.25 7.08 0.80
C ASP A 210 29.56 5.79 1.29
N LEU A 211 30.23 4.96 2.08
CA LEU A 211 29.67 3.75 2.67
C LEU A 211 28.60 4.08 3.71
N ALA A 212 28.86 5.07 4.57
CA ALA A 212 27.88 5.50 5.55
C ALA A 212 26.61 6.07 4.90
N ALA A 213 26.72 6.80 3.78
CA ALA A 213 25.58 7.30 3.03
C ALA A 213 24.74 6.16 2.41
N LEU A 214 25.40 5.14 1.86
CA LEU A 214 24.72 3.96 1.33
C LEU A 214 23.94 3.25 2.41
N ALA A 215 24.53 3.02 3.57
CA ALA A 215 23.91 2.40 4.73
C ALA A 215 22.73 3.22 5.26
N THR A 216 22.93 4.54 5.49
CA THR A 216 21.91 5.45 6.01
C THR A 216 20.63 5.43 5.17
N VAL A 217 20.77 5.35 3.84
CA VAL A 217 19.61 5.26 2.94
C VAL A 217 19.00 3.85 2.94
N ALA A 218 19.84 2.81 3.02
CA ALA A 218 19.40 1.42 2.98
C ALA A 218 18.65 0.99 4.24
N ASP A 219 19.07 1.47 5.41
CA ASP A 219 18.45 1.22 6.71
C ASP A 219 17.20 2.07 6.97
N ILE A 220 16.84 2.97 6.04
CA ILE A 220 15.62 3.79 6.09
C ILE A 220 15.55 4.65 7.36
N VAL A 221 16.66 5.20 7.82
CA VAL A 221 16.70 6.19 8.90
C VAL A 221 16.41 7.61 8.38
N PRO A 222 15.89 8.53 9.21
CA PRO A 222 15.48 9.86 8.75
C PRO A 222 16.64 10.67 8.16
N LEU A 223 16.45 11.22 6.95
CA LEU A 223 17.44 12.06 6.27
C LEU A 223 17.39 13.51 6.76
N MET A 224 17.61 13.66 8.06
CA MET A 224 17.62 14.91 8.80
C MET A 224 18.97 15.06 9.52
N GLU A 225 19.32 16.28 9.92
CA GLU A 225 20.50 16.57 10.73
C GLU A 225 21.79 15.86 10.26
N GLU A 226 22.48 15.08 11.11
CA GLU A 226 23.71 14.37 10.73
C GLU A 226 23.53 13.40 9.57
N ASN A 227 22.41 12.67 9.52
CA ASN A 227 22.14 11.75 8.41
C ASN A 227 22.03 12.49 7.08
N ARG A 228 21.48 13.71 7.08
CA ARG A 228 21.41 14.55 5.90
C ARG A 228 22.79 14.98 5.41
N VAL A 229 23.68 15.36 6.34
CA VAL A 229 25.08 15.66 6.04
C VAL A 229 25.76 14.43 5.42
N ILE A 230 25.67 13.28 6.10
CA ILE A 230 26.29 12.02 5.67
C ILE A 230 25.83 11.65 4.26
N VAL A 231 24.52 11.68 4.00
CA VAL A 231 23.98 11.25 2.70
C VAL A 231 24.33 12.22 1.59
N ARG A 232 24.23 13.54 1.81
CA ARG A 232 24.60 14.54 0.79
C ARG A 232 26.08 14.46 0.41
N GLU A 233 26.96 14.48 1.40
CA GLU A 233 28.39 14.44 1.20
C GLU A 233 28.85 13.10 0.61
N GLY A 234 28.27 11.99 1.10
CA GLY A 234 28.60 10.66 0.59
C GLY A 234 28.17 10.47 -0.86
N MET A 235 26.98 10.92 -1.27
CA MET A 235 26.52 10.86 -2.65
C MET A 235 27.42 11.68 -3.60
N MET A 236 27.88 12.85 -3.19
CA MET A 236 28.82 13.64 -3.99
C MET A 236 30.15 12.89 -4.20
N ARG A 237 30.66 12.24 -3.16
CA ARG A 237 31.91 11.46 -3.23
C ARG A 237 31.77 10.17 -3.99
N MET A 238 30.60 9.52 -3.98
CA MET A 238 30.34 8.33 -4.78
C MET A 238 30.55 8.58 -6.28
N GLY A 239 30.25 9.78 -6.77
CA GLY A 239 30.47 10.15 -8.17
C GLY A 239 31.93 10.09 -8.61
N THR A 240 32.86 10.25 -7.65
CA THR A 240 34.32 10.22 -7.88
C THR A 240 35.02 9.15 -7.02
N SER A 241 34.27 8.17 -6.52
CA SER A 241 34.77 7.13 -5.62
C SER A 241 35.97 6.39 -6.22
N ALA A 242 37.02 6.26 -5.43
CA ALA A 242 38.20 5.46 -5.76
C ALA A 242 38.05 3.96 -5.43
N ARG A 243 36.89 3.53 -4.88
CA ARG A 243 36.61 2.13 -4.54
C ARG A 243 36.27 1.31 -5.76
N PRO A 244 37.14 0.33 -6.17
CA PRO A 244 36.86 -0.49 -7.35
C PRO A 244 35.51 -1.23 -7.25
N GLY A 245 35.19 -1.79 -6.06
CA GLY A 245 33.98 -2.54 -5.83
C GLY A 245 32.70 -1.69 -5.96
N LEU A 246 32.66 -0.50 -5.33
CA LEU A 246 31.53 0.40 -5.42
C LEU A 246 31.34 0.93 -6.85
N LYS A 247 32.43 1.31 -7.52
CA LYS A 247 32.42 1.75 -8.91
C LYS A 247 31.83 0.69 -9.84
N LYS A 248 32.28 -0.58 -9.71
CA LYS A 248 31.79 -1.68 -10.53
C LYS A 248 30.33 -2.02 -10.24
N LEU A 249 29.93 -1.95 -8.97
CA LEU A 249 28.53 -2.14 -8.56
C LEU A 249 27.61 -1.07 -9.14
N MET A 250 28.07 0.21 -9.16
CA MET A 250 27.35 1.34 -9.78
C MET A 250 27.20 1.15 -11.29
N GLU A 251 28.26 0.69 -11.98
CA GLU A 251 28.24 0.39 -13.41
C GLU A 251 27.18 -0.69 -13.74
N LEU A 252 27.24 -1.84 -13.07
CA LEU A 252 26.29 -2.95 -13.24
C LEU A 252 24.86 -2.57 -12.88
N ALA A 253 24.69 -1.67 -11.91
CA ALA A 253 23.41 -1.13 -11.50
C ALA A 253 22.91 0.00 -12.41
N GLN A 254 23.67 0.41 -13.43
CA GLN A 254 23.36 1.52 -14.34
C GLN A 254 23.06 2.83 -13.59
N VAL A 255 23.85 3.13 -12.56
CA VAL A 255 23.71 4.36 -11.78
C VAL A 255 24.26 5.53 -12.59
N SER A 256 23.38 6.47 -12.93
CA SER A 256 23.76 7.72 -13.61
C SER A 256 24.22 8.79 -12.63
N GLN A 257 25.01 9.75 -13.13
CA GLN A 257 25.37 10.94 -12.39
C GLN A 257 24.35 12.08 -12.65
N PRO A 258 24.04 12.90 -11.64
CA PRO A 258 24.47 12.80 -10.25
C PRO A 258 23.80 11.62 -9.50
N VAL A 259 24.51 11.05 -8.52
CA VAL A 259 23.96 10.00 -7.66
C VAL A 259 22.87 10.59 -6.78
N ASN A 260 21.80 9.83 -6.56
CA ASN A 260 20.68 10.22 -5.71
C ASN A 260 20.26 9.07 -4.76
N THR A 261 19.41 9.36 -3.79
CA THR A 261 18.94 8.39 -2.80
C THR A 261 18.21 7.19 -3.42
N GLY A 262 17.50 7.40 -4.53
CA GLY A 262 16.86 6.30 -5.28
C GLY A 262 17.87 5.33 -5.86
N HIS A 263 19.04 5.81 -6.30
CA HIS A 263 20.13 4.95 -6.74
C HIS A 263 20.66 4.10 -5.58
N LEU A 264 20.83 4.69 -4.39
CA LEU A 264 21.31 3.97 -3.23
C LEU A 264 20.30 2.92 -2.77
N GLY A 265 19.06 3.31 -2.51
CA GLY A 265 18.05 2.44 -1.91
C GLY A 265 17.48 1.39 -2.86
N PHE A 266 17.34 1.69 -4.17
CA PHE A 266 16.67 0.78 -5.11
C PHE A 266 17.60 0.09 -6.12
N ARG A 267 18.85 0.57 -6.26
CA ARG A 267 19.79 -0.05 -7.20
C ARG A 267 21.01 -0.67 -6.51
N LEU A 268 21.68 0.03 -5.58
CA LEU A 268 22.88 -0.48 -4.93
C LEU A 268 22.55 -1.40 -3.75
N ALA A 269 21.79 -0.92 -2.78
CA ALA A 269 21.44 -1.66 -1.57
C ALA A 269 20.82 -3.04 -1.83
N PRO A 270 19.89 -3.24 -2.78
CA PRO A 270 19.34 -4.56 -3.04
C PRO A 270 20.35 -5.60 -3.52
N ARG A 271 21.45 -5.19 -4.18
CA ARG A 271 22.51 -6.08 -4.63
C ARG A 271 23.37 -6.58 -3.48
N LEU A 272 23.71 -5.70 -2.55
CA LEU A 272 24.40 -6.09 -1.32
C LEU A 272 23.52 -6.96 -0.42
N ASN A 273 22.27 -6.57 -0.20
CA ASN A 273 21.30 -7.35 0.57
C ASN A 273 21.02 -8.74 -0.03
N ALA A 274 21.20 -8.94 -1.33
CA ALA A 274 21.03 -10.24 -1.97
C ALA A 274 22.10 -11.24 -1.49
N GLY A 275 23.34 -10.79 -1.24
CA GLY A 275 24.39 -11.62 -0.65
C GLY A 275 23.97 -12.19 0.70
N GLY A 276 23.52 -11.35 1.64
CA GLY A 276 23.07 -11.79 2.97
C GLY A 276 21.74 -12.56 2.98
N ARG A 277 20.97 -12.56 1.88
CA ARG A 277 19.70 -13.30 1.78
C ARG A 277 19.82 -14.66 1.15
N LEU A 278 20.73 -14.84 0.22
CA LEU A 278 20.89 -16.09 -0.56
C LEU A 278 22.19 -16.83 -0.26
N GLU A 279 23.20 -16.11 0.24
CA GLU A 279 24.53 -16.64 0.59
C GLU A 279 25.06 -15.99 1.88
N THR A 280 26.36 -15.74 1.94
CA THR A 280 27.02 -15.03 3.05
C THR A 280 27.36 -13.59 2.69
N ALA A 281 27.16 -12.66 3.63
CA ALA A 281 27.45 -11.25 3.42
C ALA A 281 28.96 -10.89 3.45
N GLU A 282 29.85 -11.82 3.78
CA GLU A 282 31.30 -11.58 3.79
C GLU A 282 31.84 -11.11 2.43
N GLN A 283 31.31 -11.66 1.32
CA GLN A 283 31.67 -11.23 -0.02
C GLN A 283 31.34 -9.73 -0.26
N CYS A 284 30.29 -9.22 0.39
CA CYS A 284 29.94 -7.81 0.28
C CYS A 284 30.95 -6.91 0.99
N VAL A 285 31.43 -7.30 2.18
CA VAL A 285 32.52 -6.58 2.87
C VAL A 285 33.79 -6.60 2.02
N LYS A 286 34.11 -7.77 1.45
CA LYS A 286 35.27 -7.90 0.57
C LYS A 286 35.16 -7.01 -0.66
N LEU A 287 34.00 -6.95 -1.31
CA LEU A 287 33.72 -6.04 -2.43
C LEU A 287 34.00 -4.59 -2.08
N LEU A 288 33.48 -4.13 -0.92
CA LEU A 288 33.58 -2.71 -0.52
C LEU A 288 34.98 -2.31 -0.06
N THR A 289 35.84 -3.27 0.31
CA THR A 289 37.16 -3.01 0.88
C THR A 289 38.32 -3.43 -0.01
N THR A 290 38.12 -4.22 -1.07
CA THR A 290 39.16 -4.62 -2.00
C THR A 290 39.71 -3.44 -2.80
N LYS A 291 41.01 -3.51 -3.12
CA LYS A 291 41.70 -2.57 -4.04
C LYS A 291 42.00 -3.20 -5.40
N ASP A 292 41.72 -4.49 -5.55
CA ASP A 292 41.92 -5.26 -6.77
C ASP A 292 40.70 -5.13 -7.68
N GLU A 293 40.87 -4.59 -8.88
CA GLU A 293 39.80 -4.37 -9.84
C GLU A 293 39.23 -5.70 -10.41
N ALA A 294 40.06 -6.72 -10.56
CA ALA A 294 39.61 -8.03 -11.05
C ALA A 294 38.74 -8.72 -10.01
N GLU A 295 39.16 -8.72 -8.75
CA GLU A 295 38.38 -9.25 -7.64
C GLU A 295 37.07 -8.48 -7.46
N ALA A 296 37.12 -7.14 -7.51
CA ALA A 296 35.92 -6.28 -7.45
C ALA A 296 34.93 -6.62 -8.56
N THR A 297 35.43 -6.81 -9.78
CA THR A 297 34.59 -7.17 -10.94
C THR A 297 33.93 -8.54 -10.76
N ALA A 298 34.66 -9.55 -10.29
CA ALA A 298 34.12 -10.88 -10.07
C ALA A 298 33.00 -10.87 -9.02
N ILE A 299 33.28 -10.26 -7.86
CA ILE A 299 32.30 -10.22 -6.76
C ILE A 299 31.07 -9.37 -7.14
N ALA A 300 31.26 -8.20 -7.72
CA ALA A 300 30.12 -7.35 -8.14
C ALA A 300 29.21 -8.03 -9.16
N THR A 301 29.81 -8.78 -10.11
CA THR A 301 29.05 -9.55 -11.12
C THR A 301 28.25 -10.67 -10.45
N HIS A 302 28.86 -11.39 -9.50
CA HIS A 302 28.18 -12.42 -8.73
C HIS A 302 26.99 -11.88 -7.94
N LEU A 303 27.18 -10.80 -7.16
CA LEU A 303 26.11 -10.16 -6.39
C LEU A 303 24.98 -9.61 -7.28
N ASN A 304 25.31 -9.10 -8.47
CA ASN A 304 24.29 -8.69 -9.43
C ASN A 304 23.47 -9.89 -9.92
N GLY A 305 24.10 -11.05 -10.14
CA GLY A 305 23.42 -12.31 -10.47
C GLY A 305 22.46 -12.75 -9.34
N LEU A 306 22.96 -12.79 -8.11
CA LEU A 306 22.13 -13.12 -6.92
C LEU A 306 20.92 -12.18 -6.78
N ASN A 307 21.11 -10.88 -7.03
CA ASN A 307 19.99 -9.95 -6.98
C ASN A 307 18.94 -10.21 -8.08
N GLN A 308 19.37 -10.60 -9.30
CA GLN A 308 18.46 -10.98 -10.38
C GLN A 308 17.68 -12.24 -10.01
N GLU A 309 18.34 -13.23 -9.45
CA GLU A 309 17.73 -14.48 -8.96
C GLU A 309 16.70 -14.19 -7.84
N ARG A 310 17.08 -13.39 -6.85
CA ARG A 310 16.17 -12.95 -5.79
C ARG A 310 14.94 -12.24 -6.36
N GLN A 311 15.11 -11.33 -7.36
CA GLN A 311 14.00 -10.63 -8.01
C GLN A 311 13.06 -11.59 -8.76
N ALA A 312 13.61 -12.61 -9.42
CA ALA A 312 12.82 -13.63 -10.10
C ALA A 312 12.00 -14.46 -9.09
N MET A 313 12.63 -14.90 -7.99
CA MET A 313 11.93 -15.59 -6.89
C MET A 313 10.84 -14.71 -6.26
N GLU A 314 11.14 -13.44 -5.96
CA GLU A 314 10.17 -12.48 -5.40
C GLU A 314 8.96 -12.35 -6.31
N LYS A 315 9.19 -12.15 -7.62
CA LYS A 315 8.12 -12.03 -8.62
C LYS A 315 7.25 -13.28 -8.66
N GLN A 316 7.87 -14.45 -8.72
CA GLN A 316 7.15 -15.73 -8.73
C GLN A 316 6.29 -15.91 -7.49
N ILE A 317 6.84 -15.68 -6.29
CA ILE A 317 6.10 -15.79 -5.03
C ILE A 317 4.93 -14.80 -5.01
N VAL A 318 5.15 -13.55 -5.41
CA VAL A 318 4.08 -12.52 -5.46
C VAL A 318 2.97 -12.93 -6.43
N GLU A 319 3.30 -13.44 -7.62
CA GLU A 319 2.30 -13.89 -8.60
C GLU A 319 1.50 -15.08 -8.08
N GLN A 320 2.16 -16.08 -7.49
CA GLN A 320 1.49 -17.24 -6.88
C GLN A 320 0.61 -16.83 -5.69
N ALA A 321 1.11 -15.97 -4.81
CA ALA A 321 0.34 -15.49 -3.66
C ALA A 321 -0.88 -14.69 -4.10
N ILE A 322 -0.75 -13.80 -5.10
CA ILE A 322 -1.89 -13.03 -5.64
C ILE A 322 -2.93 -13.95 -6.26
N SER A 323 -2.51 -14.99 -6.99
CA SER A 323 -3.43 -15.96 -7.57
C SER A 323 -4.18 -16.79 -6.52
N ALA A 324 -3.58 -16.98 -5.35
CA ALA A 324 -4.19 -17.71 -4.23
C ALA A 324 -5.17 -16.84 -3.40
N ILE A 325 -5.09 -15.50 -3.49
CA ILE A 325 -5.94 -14.59 -2.72
C ILE A 325 -7.44 -14.90 -2.87
N PRO A 326 -8.02 -15.07 -4.08
CA PRO A 326 -9.47 -15.30 -4.22
C PRO A 326 -9.99 -16.54 -3.49
N ALA A 327 -9.12 -17.54 -3.28
CA ALA A 327 -9.47 -18.78 -2.58
C ALA A 327 -9.22 -18.72 -1.07
N GLN A 328 -8.33 -17.85 -0.61
CA GLN A 328 -7.86 -17.83 0.77
C GLN A 328 -8.27 -16.58 1.57
N VAL A 329 -8.73 -15.51 0.92
CA VAL A 329 -9.03 -14.22 1.55
C VAL A 329 -10.35 -13.67 1.06
N ASN A 330 -11.20 -13.26 2.00
CA ASN A 330 -12.39 -12.47 1.71
C ASN A 330 -12.20 -11.04 2.22
N PHE A 331 -11.90 -10.09 1.34
CA PHE A 331 -11.65 -8.69 1.69
C PHE A 331 -12.81 -7.98 2.40
N ARG A 332 -14.04 -8.52 2.37
CA ARG A 332 -15.20 -7.94 3.04
C ARG A 332 -15.30 -8.37 4.50
N THR A 333 -14.77 -9.53 4.84
CA THR A 333 -14.84 -10.10 6.19
C THR A 333 -13.49 -10.20 6.87
N ASP A 334 -12.42 -10.41 6.11
CA ASP A 334 -11.09 -10.59 6.65
C ASP A 334 -10.38 -9.26 6.91
N PHE A 335 -9.67 -9.19 8.03
CA PHE A 335 -8.91 -8.03 8.46
C PHE A 335 -7.41 -8.16 8.17
N ALA A 336 -6.96 -9.31 7.72
CA ALA A 336 -5.59 -9.55 7.27
C ALA A 336 -5.59 -10.48 6.06
N ILE A 337 -4.64 -10.28 5.17
CA ILE A 337 -4.30 -11.22 4.10
C ILE A 337 -3.39 -12.29 4.72
N VAL A 338 -3.84 -13.53 4.79
CA VAL A 338 -3.02 -14.66 5.25
C VAL A 338 -2.92 -15.68 4.12
N ILE A 339 -1.77 -15.79 3.51
CA ILE A 339 -1.53 -16.69 2.37
C ILE A 339 -0.55 -17.78 2.77
N LEU A 340 -0.95 -19.03 2.55
CA LEU A 340 -0.12 -20.19 2.68
C LEU A 340 0.26 -20.72 1.30
N GLY A 341 1.56 -20.82 1.03
CA GLY A 341 2.14 -21.44 -0.15
C GLY A 341 3.08 -22.58 0.23
N GLN A 342 3.60 -23.29 -0.77
CA GLN A 342 4.44 -24.47 -0.59
C GLN A 342 5.89 -24.16 -1.01
N GLU A 343 6.86 -24.51 -0.17
CA GLU A 343 8.29 -24.50 -0.47
C GLU A 343 8.84 -23.15 -1.01
N TRP A 344 8.25 -22.01 -0.57
CA TRP A 344 8.79 -20.70 -0.92
C TRP A 344 10.06 -20.39 -0.12
N ASN A 345 10.99 -19.68 -0.74
CA ASN A 345 12.23 -19.28 -0.09
C ASN A 345 11.97 -18.32 1.09
N ASN A 346 12.35 -18.74 2.31
CA ASN A 346 12.14 -18.01 3.55
C ASN A 346 12.84 -16.64 3.58
N GLY A 347 13.98 -16.48 2.87
CA GLY A 347 14.69 -15.20 2.74
C GLY A 347 13.96 -14.16 1.86
N VAL A 348 12.98 -14.62 1.05
CA VAL A 348 12.27 -13.79 0.05
C VAL A 348 10.81 -13.53 0.43
N ILE A 349 10.14 -14.42 1.20
CA ILE A 349 8.72 -14.26 1.54
C ILE A 349 8.40 -12.90 2.20
N GLY A 350 9.36 -12.33 2.96
CA GLY A 350 9.19 -11.02 3.59
C GLY A 350 9.10 -9.86 2.59
N LEU A 351 9.77 -9.97 1.44
CA LEU A 351 9.64 -9.00 0.35
C LEU A 351 8.29 -9.16 -0.36
N ALA A 352 7.87 -10.39 -0.59
CA ALA A 352 6.55 -10.68 -1.17
C ALA A 352 5.41 -10.17 -0.25
N ALA A 353 5.50 -10.38 1.06
CA ALA A 353 4.54 -9.85 2.03
C ALA A 353 4.46 -8.32 1.96
N GLY A 354 5.60 -7.62 1.84
CA GLY A 354 5.65 -6.17 1.67
C GLY A 354 4.95 -5.71 0.40
N ARG A 355 5.21 -6.35 -0.74
CA ARG A 355 4.56 -6.03 -2.03
C ARG A 355 3.05 -6.23 -2.00
N ILE A 356 2.59 -7.31 -1.38
CA ILE A 356 1.16 -7.59 -1.26
C ILE A 356 0.51 -6.59 -0.30
N CYS A 357 1.13 -6.32 0.85
CA CYS A 357 0.66 -5.32 1.81
C CYS A 357 0.52 -3.92 1.16
N GLU A 358 1.53 -3.49 0.41
CA GLU A 358 1.51 -2.21 -0.31
C GLU A 358 0.41 -2.18 -1.39
N LYS A 359 0.30 -3.26 -2.19
CA LYS A 359 -0.68 -3.34 -3.28
C LYS A 359 -2.12 -3.28 -2.79
N TYR A 360 -2.42 -4.01 -1.71
CA TYR A 360 -3.80 -4.14 -1.21
C TYR A 360 -4.11 -3.21 -0.04
N HIS A 361 -3.10 -2.57 0.53
CA HIS A 361 -3.20 -1.77 1.75
C HIS A 361 -3.88 -2.53 2.89
N PHE A 362 -3.39 -3.75 3.15
CA PHE A 362 -3.88 -4.67 4.17
C PHE A 362 -2.73 -5.28 4.96
N PRO A 363 -2.90 -5.49 6.28
CA PRO A 363 -1.96 -6.34 7.02
C PRO A 363 -1.83 -7.68 6.31
N THR A 364 -0.60 -8.11 6.07
CA THR A 364 -0.32 -9.27 5.21
C THR A 364 0.65 -10.23 5.89
N ILE A 365 0.28 -11.50 5.93
CA ILE A 365 1.10 -12.62 6.40
C ILE A 365 1.26 -13.59 5.23
N VAL A 366 2.50 -13.76 4.78
CA VAL A 366 2.86 -14.74 3.77
C VAL A 366 3.61 -15.87 4.45
N LEU A 367 3.09 -17.09 4.32
CA LEU A 367 3.58 -18.29 4.95
C LEU A 367 4.11 -19.26 3.89
N SER A 368 5.27 -19.85 4.15
CA SER A 368 5.84 -20.94 3.36
C SER A 368 5.79 -22.22 4.17
N GLN A 369 5.08 -23.22 3.68
CA GLN A 369 4.98 -24.53 4.32
C GLN A 369 6.16 -25.41 3.91
N HIS A 370 6.81 -25.99 4.93
CA HIS A 370 7.86 -26.99 4.82
C HIS A 370 7.51 -28.16 5.75
N GLY A 371 6.99 -29.23 5.19
CA GLY A 371 6.44 -30.34 5.99
C GLY A 371 5.24 -29.88 6.84
N ASP A 372 5.30 -30.15 8.15
CA ASP A 372 4.22 -29.81 9.09
C ASP A 372 4.28 -28.36 9.60
N LEU A 373 5.37 -27.65 9.32
CA LEU A 373 5.59 -26.28 9.79
C LEU A 373 5.43 -25.28 8.65
N ALA A 374 4.94 -24.11 8.98
CA ALA A 374 4.88 -22.95 8.10
C ALA A 374 5.66 -21.78 8.71
N VAL A 375 6.66 -21.28 7.97
CA VAL A 375 7.42 -20.09 8.33
C VAL A 375 6.77 -18.89 7.66
N GLY A 376 6.46 -17.85 8.43
CA GLY A 376 5.73 -16.69 7.96
C GLY A 376 6.49 -15.38 8.15
N SER A 377 6.27 -14.47 7.21
CA SER A 377 6.68 -13.08 7.32
C SER A 377 5.46 -12.17 7.25
N CYS A 378 5.37 -11.25 8.20
CA CYS A 378 4.25 -10.32 8.39
C CYS A 378 4.67 -8.92 7.98
N ARG A 379 3.74 -8.19 7.34
CA ARG A 379 3.83 -6.75 7.09
C ARG A 379 2.51 -6.11 7.43
N SER A 380 2.55 -4.90 7.98
CA SER A 380 1.36 -4.19 8.41
C SER A 380 1.18 -2.84 7.73
N ILE A 381 0.00 -2.28 7.91
CA ILE A 381 -0.37 -0.92 7.49
C ILE A 381 -0.30 0.01 8.71
N PRO A 382 -0.13 1.34 8.51
CA PRO A 382 -0.25 2.29 9.60
C PRO A 382 -1.59 2.15 10.33
N GLY A 383 -1.57 2.14 11.66
CA GLY A 383 -2.77 1.94 12.49
C GLY A 383 -3.06 0.49 12.88
N VAL A 384 -2.30 -0.49 12.38
CA VAL A 384 -2.38 -1.90 12.83
C VAL A 384 -1.01 -2.37 13.28
N ASP A 385 -0.84 -2.62 14.57
CA ASP A 385 0.37 -3.20 15.15
C ASP A 385 0.31 -4.74 15.03
N ILE A 386 1.04 -5.29 14.06
CA ILE A 386 0.99 -6.73 13.79
C ILE A 386 1.60 -7.57 14.93
N HIS A 387 2.61 -7.06 15.64
CA HIS A 387 3.20 -7.78 16.76
C HIS A 387 2.21 -7.88 17.93
N GLN A 388 1.54 -6.77 18.26
CA GLN A 388 0.48 -6.74 19.27
C GLN A 388 -0.68 -7.68 18.89
N MET A 389 -1.08 -7.69 17.60
CA MET A 389 -2.15 -8.58 17.12
C MET A 389 -1.78 -10.06 17.25
N LEU A 390 -0.55 -10.45 16.89
CA LEU A 390 -0.07 -11.83 17.08
C LEU A 390 -0.03 -12.22 18.57
N THR A 391 0.39 -11.30 19.45
CA THR A 391 0.38 -11.50 20.89
C THR A 391 -1.04 -11.72 21.42
N ALA A 392 -2.00 -10.92 20.97
CA ALA A 392 -3.40 -11.06 21.33
C ALA A 392 -4.02 -12.37 20.77
N CYS A 393 -3.64 -12.79 19.56
CA CYS A 393 -4.05 -14.09 19.02
C CYS A 393 -3.55 -15.25 19.89
N LYS A 394 -2.28 -15.22 20.32
CA LYS A 394 -1.71 -16.22 21.24
C LYS A 394 -2.51 -16.27 22.56
N ALA A 395 -2.77 -15.10 23.17
CA ALA A 395 -3.52 -15.01 24.44
C ALA A 395 -4.96 -15.54 24.29
N LEU A 396 -5.64 -15.18 23.20
CA LEU A 396 -7.01 -15.62 22.94
C LEU A 396 -7.07 -17.15 22.72
N TYR A 397 -6.13 -17.71 21.96
CA TYR A 397 -6.04 -19.16 21.70
C TYR A 397 -5.85 -19.96 23.01
N GLN A 398 -5.00 -19.46 23.91
CA GLN A 398 -4.79 -20.06 25.21
C GLN A 398 -6.04 -19.94 26.13
N ALA A 399 -6.73 -18.77 26.08
CA ALA A 399 -7.96 -18.55 26.86
C ALA A 399 -9.12 -19.45 26.37
N GLU A 400 -9.14 -19.89 25.13
CA GLU A 400 -10.09 -20.86 24.59
C GLU A 400 -9.75 -22.32 24.98
N GLY A 401 -8.72 -22.54 25.79
CA GLY A 401 -8.33 -23.86 26.29
C GLY A 401 -7.42 -24.65 25.36
N HIS A 402 -6.87 -24.00 24.33
CA HIS A 402 -5.94 -24.62 23.39
C HIS A 402 -4.48 -24.48 23.86
N GLY A 403 -3.58 -25.27 23.27
CA GLY A 403 -2.18 -25.27 23.64
C GLY A 403 -1.38 -24.12 23.02
N GLN A 404 -0.28 -24.44 22.33
CA GLN A 404 0.61 -23.45 21.72
C GLN A 404 0.17 -23.13 20.30
N LEU A 405 -0.08 -21.83 20.00
CA LEU A 405 -0.45 -21.36 18.64
C LEU A 405 0.78 -21.23 17.73
N PHE A 406 1.85 -20.63 18.24
CA PHE A 406 3.10 -20.39 17.50
C PHE A 406 4.23 -21.20 18.11
N GLU A 407 5.07 -21.82 17.30
CA GLU A 407 6.35 -22.37 17.73
C GLU A 407 7.29 -21.22 18.16
N ARG A 408 7.31 -20.15 17.36
CA ARG A 408 8.00 -18.89 17.67
C ARG A 408 7.33 -17.73 16.92
N PHE A 409 7.41 -16.54 17.47
CA PHE A 409 7.12 -15.31 16.75
C PHE A 409 7.86 -14.14 17.41
N GLY A 410 8.07 -13.05 16.63
CA GLY A 410 8.72 -11.83 17.11
C GLY A 410 8.79 -10.78 16.03
N GLY A 411 9.15 -9.55 16.41
CA GLY A 411 9.26 -8.43 15.50
C GLY A 411 8.73 -7.13 16.10
N HIS A 412 8.31 -6.21 15.24
CA HIS A 412 7.85 -4.86 15.59
C HIS A 412 6.46 -4.59 15.02
N SER A 413 5.91 -3.41 15.30
CA SER A 413 4.55 -3.02 14.89
C SER A 413 4.26 -3.18 13.39
N GLN A 414 5.24 -2.89 12.52
CA GLN A 414 5.05 -2.92 11.06
C GLN A 414 5.58 -4.18 10.37
N ALA A 415 6.41 -4.96 11.04
CA ALA A 415 7.00 -6.16 10.48
C ALA A 415 7.29 -7.19 11.58
N ALA A 416 6.89 -8.43 11.35
CA ALA A 416 7.12 -9.54 12.27
C ALA A 416 7.42 -10.83 11.49
N GLY A 417 7.98 -11.82 12.19
CA GLY A 417 8.16 -13.18 11.71
C GLY A 417 7.47 -14.17 12.64
N LEU A 418 7.04 -15.30 12.12
CA LEU A 418 6.43 -16.36 12.93
C LEU A 418 6.73 -17.74 12.35
N THR A 419 6.63 -18.76 13.21
CA THR A 419 6.58 -20.18 12.81
C THR A 419 5.36 -20.80 13.47
N ILE A 420 4.54 -21.49 12.69
CA ILE A 420 3.27 -22.08 13.12
C ILE A 420 3.12 -23.46 12.47
N ARG A 421 2.37 -24.39 13.07
CA ARG A 421 1.96 -25.61 12.40
C ARG A 421 1.02 -25.28 11.25
N ALA A 422 1.23 -25.88 10.08
CA ALA A 422 0.45 -25.58 8.89
C ALA A 422 -1.07 -25.80 9.09
N GLU A 423 -1.43 -26.81 9.87
CA GLU A 423 -2.83 -27.12 10.25
C GLU A 423 -3.52 -26.01 11.04
N LEU A 424 -2.76 -25.15 11.75
CA LEU A 424 -3.27 -24.03 12.56
C LEU A 424 -3.41 -22.72 11.77
N VAL A 425 -3.04 -22.68 10.50
CA VAL A 425 -3.18 -21.47 9.66
C VAL A 425 -4.63 -21.00 9.52
N PRO A 426 -5.64 -21.86 9.31
CA PRO A 426 -7.04 -21.45 9.33
C PRO A 426 -7.46 -20.84 10.66
N GLU A 427 -6.94 -21.37 11.76
CA GLU A 427 -7.20 -20.87 13.10
C GLU A 427 -6.58 -19.48 13.33
N LEU A 428 -5.36 -19.25 12.84
CA LEU A 428 -4.74 -17.93 12.85
C LEU A 428 -5.59 -16.89 12.11
N ARG A 429 -6.18 -17.24 10.95
CA ARG A 429 -7.12 -16.35 10.24
C ARG A 429 -8.34 -16.01 11.09
N ARG A 430 -8.94 -17.01 11.72
CA ARG A 430 -10.10 -16.84 12.63
C ARG A 430 -9.78 -15.88 13.77
N LEU A 431 -8.64 -16.08 14.41
CA LEU A 431 -8.18 -15.27 15.54
C LEU A 431 -7.89 -13.83 15.12
N LEU A 432 -7.17 -13.60 14.03
CA LEU A 432 -6.88 -12.26 13.50
C LEU A 432 -8.18 -11.49 13.19
N ASN A 433 -9.18 -12.14 12.62
CA ASN A 433 -10.48 -11.54 12.34
C ASN A 433 -11.29 -11.19 13.59
N ARG A 434 -10.97 -11.76 14.73
CA ARG A 434 -11.56 -11.38 16.04
C ARG A 434 -10.76 -10.31 16.75
N VAL A 435 -9.44 -10.39 16.71
CA VAL A 435 -8.54 -9.53 17.49
C VAL A 435 -8.39 -8.14 16.86
N ILE A 436 -8.18 -8.07 15.52
CA ILE A 436 -7.90 -6.79 14.84
C ILE A 436 -9.03 -5.77 15.05
N PRO A 437 -10.34 -6.10 14.84
CA PRO A 437 -11.40 -5.12 15.02
C PRO A 437 -11.69 -4.74 16.49
N GLN A 438 -11.13 -5.45 17.46
CA GLN A 438 -11.29 -5.21 18.89
C GLN A 438 -10.09 -4.49 19.52
N GLY A 439 -9.02 -4.29 18.77
CA GLY A 439 -7.82 -3.62 19.27
C GLY A 439 -8.09 -2.15 19.60
N ASP A 440 -7.61 -1.69 20.75
CA ASP A 440 -7.85 -0.34 21.30
C ASP A 440 -7.45 0.81 20.39
N ASN A 441 -6.60 0.54 19.36
CA ASN A 441 -6.08 1.52 18.41
C ASN A 441 -6.51 1.25 16.96
N CYS A 442 -7.38 0.29 16.68
CA CYS A 442 -7.77 -0.03 15.31
C CYS A 442 -9.02 0.78 14.89
N ASP A 443 -8.78 2.01 14.48
CA ASP A 443 -9.76 2.71 13.64
C ASP A 443 -9.78 2.04 12.26
N LEU A 444 -10.92 1.45 11.88
CA LEU A 444 -11.07 0.78 10.57
C LEU A 444 -10.82 1.72 9.37
N THR A 445 -10.77 3.04 9.60
CA THR A 445 -10.35 4.01 8.60
C THR A 445 -8.89 3.85 8.16
N CYS A 446 -8.05 3.17 8.96
CA CYS A 446 -6.68 2.84 8.60
C CYS A 446 -6.57 1.94 7.35
N TYR A 447 -7.63 1.19 7.01
CA TYR A 447 -7.71 0.40 5.78
C TYR A 447 -7.95 1.23 4.51
N ILE A 448 -8.28 2.51 4.66
CA ILE A 448 -8.44 3.45 3.55
C ILE A 448 -7.07 4.03 3.23
N PRO A 449 -6.49 3.77 2.04
CA PRO A 449 -5.22 4.39 1.66
C PRO A 449 -5.33 5.91 1.72
N GLN A 450 -4.46 6.53 2.50
CA GLN A 450 -4.35 7.98 2.58
C GLN A 450 -3.09 8.43 1.84
N LYS A 451 -3.19 9.51 1.09
CA LYS A 451 -2.04 10.18 0.48
C LYS A 451 -2.02 11.63 0.94
N GLU A 452 -0.91 12.02 1.53
CA GLU A 452 -0.69 13.39 1.97
C GLU A 452 -0.09 14.23 0.85
N TYR A 453 -0.45 15.51 0.80
CA TYR A 453 0.21 16.50 -0.04
C TYR A 453 0.61 17.72 0.78
N GLU A 454 1.69 18.35 0.37
CA GLU A 454 2.27 19.49 1.10
C GLU A 454 1.81 20.83 0.53
N LEU A 455 1.65 20.91 -0.79
CA LEU A 455 1.27 22.15 -1.48
C LEU A 455 0.17 21.87 -2.52
N GLU A 456 -0.74 22.83 -2.65
CA GLU A 456 -1.68 22.91 -3.76
C GLU A 456 -1.20 23.98 -4.75
N VAL A 457 -1.07 23.62 -6.03
CA VAL A 457 -0.50 24.50 -7.06
C VAL A 457 -1.34 24.47 -8.34
N PRO A 458 -1.54 25.60 -9.03
CA PRO A 458 -2.11 25.59 -10.37
C PRO A 458 -1.09 25.00 -11.36
N LEU A 459 -1.57 24.43 -12.46
CA LEU A 459 -0.69 23.76 -13.44
C LEU A 459 0.31 24.73 -14.09
N GLU A 460 -0.03 26.01 -14.20
CA GLU A 460 0.86 27.08 -14.66
C GLU A 460 2.12 27.22 -13.82
N ALA A 461 2.01 27.06 -12.50
CA ALA A 461 3.14 27.18 -11.58
C ALA A 461 4.10 25.98 -11.67
N VAL A 462 3.69 24.88 -12.32
CA VAL A 462 4.52 23.69 -12.48
C VAL A 462 5.46 23.88 -13.66
N ASN A 463 6.64 24.45 -13.39
CA ASN A 463 7.67 24.81 -14.35
C ASN A 463 9.07 24.46 -13.84
N MET A 464 10.11 24.72 -14.64
CA MET A 464 11.50 24.41 -14.27
C MET A 464 11.94 25.13 -12.99
N ALA A 465 11.52 26.38 -12.79
CA ALA A 465 11.88 27.15 -11.59
C ALA A 465 11.31 26.51 -10.32
N LEU A 466 10.11 25.94 -10.37
CA LEU A 466 9.54 25.17 -9.25
C LEU A 466 10.38 23.91 -8.97
N ILE A 467 10.81 23.20 -10.02
CA ILE A 467 11.65 22.00 -9.82
C ILE A 467 13.00 22.38 -9.18
N ASP A 468 13.62 23.46 -9.64
CA ASP A 468 14.88 23.94 -9.07
C ASP A 468 14.72 24.37 -7.61
N GLU A 469 13.60 25.02 -7.25
CA GLU A 469 13.27 25.34 -5.86
C GLU A 469 13.11 24.07 -5.01
N LEU A 470 12.35 23.07 -5.48
CA LEU A 470 12.10 21.80 -4.76
C LEU A 470 13.39 20.97 -4.63
N ASN A 471 14.29 21.04 -5.61
CA ASN A 471 15.58 20.32 -5.58
C ASN A 471 16.49 20.79 -4.44
N GLN A 472 16.31 21.97 -3.88
CA GLN A 472 17.04 22.42 -2.71
C GLN A 472 16.76 21.57 -1.46
N LEU A 473 15.64 20.84 -1.45
CA LEU A 473 15.29 19.91 -0.38
C LEU A 473 16.06 18.58 -0.45
N GLN A 474 16.82 18.32 -1.53
CA GLN A 474 17.63 17.11 -1.65
C GLN A 474 18.75 17.06 -0.59
N PRO A 475 19.16 15.88 -0.10
CA PRO A 475 18.62 14.55 -0.43
C PRO A 475 17.26 14.27 0.23
N THR A 476 16.35 13.68 -0.54
CA THR A 476 15.02 13.27 -0.07
C THR A 476 14.96 11.77 0.18
N GLY A 477 14.16 11.35 1.15
CA GLY A 477 13.97 9.97 1.58
C GLY A 477 13.10 9.91 2.83
N TYR A 478 13.31 8.91 3.68
CA TYR A 478 12.58 8.81 4.94
C TYR A 478 12.87 10.04 5.83
N GLY A 479 11.87 10.57 6.51
CA GLY A 479 11.94 11.80 7.31
C GLY A 479 11.96 13.11 6.50
N ASN A 480 12.45 13.08 5.27
CA ASN A 480 12.42 14.19 4.31
C ASN A 480 11.92 13.70 2.95
N PRO A 481 10.61 13.39 2.78
CA PRO A 481 10.08 12.88 1.52
C PRO A 481 10.15 13.93 0.40
N ASN A 482 10.15 13.46 -0.86
CA ASN A 482 9.91 14.35 -2.00
C ASN A 482 8.58 15.08 -1.81
N PRO A 483 8.55 16.41 -2.00
CA PRO A 483 7.32 17.16 -1.89
C PRO A 483 6.23 16.61 -2.81
N MET A 484 5.08 16.30 -2.21
CA MET A 484 3.89 15.88 -2.95
C MET A 484 3.00 17.08 -3.18
N LEU A 485 2.70 17.34 -4.43
CA LEU A 485 1.87 18.47 -4.85
C LEU A 485 0.47 18.00 -5.28
N MET A 486 -0.50 18.87 -5.13
CA MET A 486 -1.88 18.70 -5.58
C MET A 486 -2.22 19.74 -6.66
N ALA A 487 -2.78 19.29 -7.77
CA ALA A 487 -3.50 20.16 -8.72
C ALA A 487 -4.92 19.63 -8.90
N ARG A 488 -5.90 20.55 -8.89
CA ARG A 488 -7.32 20.19 -8.90
C ARG A 488 -8.00 20.56 -10.20
N GLY A 489 -9.03 19.79 -10.53
CA GLY A 489 -9.97 20.12 -11.63
C GLY A 489 -9.34 20.10 -13.02
N LEU A 490 -8.21 19.41 -13.18
CA LEU A 490 -7.51 19.34 -14.47
C LEU A 490 -8.32 18.55 -15.49
N HIS A 491 -8.44 19.06 -16.71
CA HIS A 491 -9.06 18.32 -17.81
C HIS A 491 -8.13 17.26 -18.36
N VAL A 492 -8.63 16.04 -18.53
CA VAL A 492 -7.89 14.92 -19.12
C VAL A 492 -8.06 14.97 -20.63
N GLN A 493 -7.04 15.46 -21.34
CA GLN A 493 -7.04 15.46 -22.80
C GLN A 493 -6.75 14.08 -23.38
N GLU A 494 -5.81 13.36 -22.76
CA GLU A 494 -5.41 12.01 -23.16
C GLU A 494 -5.07 11.18 -21.93
N ALA A 495 -5.56 9.93 -21.90
CA ALA A 495 -5.14 8.91 -20.96
C ALA A 495 -4.92 7.60 -21.72
N ARG A 496 -3.74 6.98 -21.60
CA ARG A 496 -3.44 5.73 -22.28
C ARG A 496 -2.49 4.85 -21.48
N ARG A 497 -2.58 3.54 -21.70
CA ARG A 497 -1.66 2.55 -21.14
C ARG A 497 -0.33 2.59 -21.87
N VAL A 498 0.78 2.50 -21.13
CA VAL A 498 2.15 2.42 -21.66
C VAL A 498 2.99 1.41 -20.88
N GLY A 499 4.15 1.06 -21.41
CA GLY A 499 5.06 0.08 -20.81
C GLY A 499 4.67 -1.36 -21.11
N VAL A 500 5.45 -2.31 -20.61
CA VAL A 500 5.23 -3.74 -20.81
C VAL A 500 3.90 -4.16 -20.19
N GLY A 501 3.04 -4.80 -20.98
CA GLY A 501 1.71 -5.21 -20.56
C GLY A 501 0.75 -4.06 -20.24
N GLY A 502 1.08 -2.81 -20.61
CA GLY A 502 0.24 -1.65 -20.31
C GLY A 502 0.20 -1.28 -18.82
N ALA A 503 1.26 -1.59 -18.07
CA ALA A 503 1.32 -1.43 -16.64
C ALA A 503 1.24 0.03 -16.16
N HIS A 504 1.64 1.00 -16.99
CA HIS A 504 1.75 2.40 -16.58
C HIS A 504 0.71 3.27 -17.29
N LEU A 505 0.34 4.37 -16.65
CA LEU A 505 -0.57 5.39 -17.15
C LEU A 505 0.23 6.55 -17.75
N LYS A 506 -0.03 6.91 -19.01
CA LYS A 506 0.45 8.15 -19.64
C LYS A 506 -0.73 9.12 -19.77
N LEU A 507 -0.50 10.36 -19.33
CA LEU A 507 -1.52 11.42 -19.29
C LEU A 507 -1.07 12.66 -20.05
N THR A 508 -2.05 13.37 -20.62
CA THR A 508 -1.94 14.78 -20.99
C THR A 508 -3.05 15.54 -20.27
N LEU A 509 -2.65 16.49 -19.43
CA LEU A 509 -3.53 17.24 -18.55
C LEU A 509 -3.53 18.73 -18.93
N LEU A 510 -4.71 19.36 -18.86
CA LEU A 510 -4.90 20.78 -19.19
C LEU A 510 -5.51 21.54 -18.02
N ASP A 511 -5.05 22.80 -17.87
CA ASP A 511 -5.64 23.81 -17.03
C ASP A 511 -5.66 25.14 -17.83
N GLY A 512 -6.79 25.49 -18.43
CA GLY A 512 -6.87 26.54 -19.42
C GLY A 512 -5.94 26.29 -20.62
N ALA A 513 -5.00 27.20 -20.87
CA ALA A 513 -4.00 27.06 -21.93
C ALA A 513 -2.76 26.25 -21.53
N ASN A 514 -2.63 25.90 -20.24
CA ASN A 514 -1.46 25.17 -19.74
C ASN A 514 -1.61 23.67 -19.95
N VAL A 515 -0.61 23.05 -20.58
CA VAL A 515 -0.58 21.62 -20.86
C VAL A 515 0.62 20.99 -20.17
N ARG A 516 0.43 19.85 -19.49
CA ARG A 516 1.52 19.04 -18.89
C ARG A 516 1.32 17.56 -19.16
N GLY A 517 2.42 16.91 -19.50
CA GLY A 517 2.47 15.45 -19.56
C GLY A 517 2.59 14.84 -18.16
N GLY A 518 1.95 13.70 -17.93
CA GLY A 518 2.05 12.93 -16.68
C GLY A 518 2.39 11.47 -16.95
N ILE A 519 3.03 10.84 -15.98
CA ILE A 519 3.28 9.40 -15.92
C ILE A 519 2.85 8.86 -14.56
N GLY A 520 1.99 7.84 -14.54
CA GLY A 520 1.59 7.10 -13.34
C GLY A 520 2.13 5.68 -13.41
N PHE A 521 3.16 5.37 -12.62
CA PHE A 521 3.73 4.03 -12.59
C PHE A 521 2.77 3.04 -11.94
N GLN A 522 2.60 1.85 -12.55
CA GLN A 522 1.68 0.78 -12.11
C GLN A 522 0.20 1.21 -11.98
N GLN A 523 -0.21 2.22 -12.75
CA GLN A 523 -1.56 2.78 -12.74
C GLN A 523 -2.25 2.67 -14.12
N GLY A 524 -1.81 1.75 -14.97
CA GLY A 524 -2.33 1.60 -16.33
C GLY A 524 -3.85 1.39 -16.41
N ASP A 525 -4.45 0.75 -15.41
CA ASP A 525 -5.88 0.51 -15.29
C ASP A 525 -6.72 1.79 -15.18
N LEU A 526 -6.14 2.90 -14.73
CA LEU A 526 -6.84 4.18 -14.66
C LEU A 526 -7.08 4.82 -16.03
N ALA A 527 -6.35 4.38 -17.07
CA ALA A 527 -6.56 4.89 -18.42
C ALA A 527 -7.96 4.58 -18.98
N ASP A 528 -8.56 3.48 -18.54
CA ASP A 528 -9.85 3.00 -19.07
C ASP A 528 -11.05 3.54 -18.28
N ARG A 529 -10.82 4.39 -17.28
CA ARG A 529 -11.88 4.89 -16.41
C ARG A 529 -12.69 6.05 -16.99
N GLY A 530 -12.26 6.63 -18.10
CA GLY A 530 -12.98 7.71 -18.79
C GLY A 530 -13.11 9.01 -17.96
N TYR A 531 -12.12 9.31 -17.13
CA TYR A 531 -12.15 10.55 -16.34
C TYR A 531 -12.06 11.78 -17.23
N GLU A 532 -12.97 12.73 -17.07
CA GLU A 532 -12.96 14.02 -17.79
C GLU A 532 -12.17 15.10 -17.04
N ARG A 533 -12.38 15.18 -15.73
CA ARG A 533 -11.67 16.10 -14.84
C ARG A 533 -11.14 15.39 -13.62
N VAL A 534 -9.90 15.68 -13.25
CA VAL A 534 -9.21 14.97 -12.18
C VAL A 534 -8.51 15.91 -11.22
N ASP A 535 -8.48 15.49 -9.95
CA ASP A 535 -7.54 15.98 -8.95
C ASP A 535 -6.33 15.05 -8.94
N VAL A 536 -5.14 15.60 -9.09
CA VAL A 536 -3.92 14.83 -9.27
C VAL A 536 -2.92 15.14 -8.17
N LEU A 537 -2.43 14.07 -7.52
CA LEU A 537 -1.27 14.11 -6.65
C LEU A 537 -0.02 13.74 -7.45
N PHE A 538 1.01 14.56 -7.37
CA PHE A 538 2.21 14.37 -8.18
C PHE A 538 3.45 14.99 -7.54
N SER A 539 4.62 14.52 -7.95
CA SER A 539 5.89 15.21 -7.83
C SER A 539 6.34 15.67 -9.22
N PRO A 540 6.71 16.94 -9.42
CA PRO A 540 7.21 17.39 -10.71
C PRO A 540 8.63 16.88 -10.94
N GLU A 541 8.92 16.46 -12.16
CA GLU A 541 10.23 15.99 -12.57
C GLU A 541 10.65 16.51 -13.94
N VAL A 542 11.95 16.50 -14.21
CA VAL A 542 12.48 16.80 -15.56
C VAL A 542 12.53 15.50 -16.36
N ASN A 543 11.76 15.45 -17.42
CA ASN A 543 11.86 14.38 -18.40
C ASN A 543 12.79 14.83 -19.52
N GLU A 544 13.86 14.07 -19.77
CA GLU A 544 14.80 14.30 -20.86
C GLU A 544 14.63 13.23 -21.92
N PHE A 545 14.17 13.67 -23.07
CA PHE A 545 13.98 12.78 -24.22
C PHE A 545 14.56 13.40 -25.49
N ARG A 546 15.50 12.72 -26.15
CA ARG A 546 16.22 13.17 -27.36
C ARG A 546 16.86 14.56 -27.20
N GLY A 547 17.44 14.82 -26.02
CA GLY A 547 18.07 16.11 -25.70
C GLY A 547 17.11 17.25 -25.37
N GLN A 548 15.79 17.05 -25.41
CA GLN A 548 14.80 18.02 -24.96
C GLN A 548 14.41 17.76 -23.50
N ARG A 549 14.54 18.78 -22.67
CA ARG A 549 14.13 18.78 -21.25
C ARG A 549 12.74 19.39 -21.12
N THR A 550 11.81 18.62 -20.59
CA THR A 550 10.42 19.03 -20.37
C THR A 550 10.00 18.73 -18.93
N VAL A 551 9.08 19.54 -18.41
CA VAL A 551 8.47 19.27 -17.11
C VAL A 551 7.41 18.19 -17.27
N GLN A 552 7.49 17.14 -16.49
CA GLN A 552 6.54 16.03 -16.42
C GLN A 552 6.02 15.87 -15.01
N LEU A 553 4.77 15.44 -14.85
CA LEU A 553 4.17 15.08 -13.56
C LEU A 553 4.41 13.59 -13.31
N ASN A 554 5.15 13.25 -12.26
CA ASN A 554 5.19 11.88 -11.75
C ASN A 554 3.95 11.70 -10.85
N VAL A 555 2.92 11.07 -11.41
CA VAL A 555 1.59 10.96 -10.80
C VAL A 555 1.59 9.86 -9.74
N ALA A 556 1.48 10.26 -8.48
CA ALA A 556 1.38 9.33 -7.35
C ALA A 556 -0.05 8.79 -7.18
N ALA A 557 -1.05 9.61 -7.50
CA ALA A 557 -2.46 9.22 -7.46
C ALA A 557 -3.33 10.23 -8.23
N MET A 558 -4.48 9.77 -8.69
CA MET A 558 -5.46 10.61 -9.36
C MET A 558 -6.88 10.14 -9.02
N LYS A 559 -7.81 11.08 -8.91
CA LYS A 559 -9.25 10.81 -8.76
C LYS A 559 -10.07 11.82 -9.54
N GLN A 560 -11.33 11.47 -9.84
CA GLN A 560 -12.29 12.38 -10.44
C GLN A 560 -12.49 13.62 -9.57
N THR A 561 -12.48 14.80 -10.17
CA THR A 561 -12.76 16.07 -9.47
C THR A 561 -14.18 16.08 -8.93
N GLY A 562 -14.32 16.60 -7.71
CA GLY A 562 -15.63 16.71 -7.05
C GLY A 562 -15.98 15.49 -6.19
N GLY A 563 -15.13 14.46 -6.16
CA GLY A 563 -15.31 13.28 -5.28
C GLY A 563 -16.60 12.51 -5.55
N SER A 564 -17.29 12.81 -6.66
CA SER A 564 -18.53 12.12 -6.98
C SER A 564 -18.21 10.70 -7.42
N LEU A 565 -18.66 9.77 -6.64
CA LEU A 565 -19.02 8.46 -7.10
C LEU A 565 -19.66 8.63 -8.49
N LEU A 566 -19.23 7.83 -9.49
CA LEU A 566 -19.86 7.83 -10.81
C LEU A 566 -21.29 7.27 -10.63
N TRP A 567 -22.21 8.17 -10.31
CA TRP A 567 -23.60 7.81 -10.19
C TRP A 567 -24.13 7.45 -11.57
N PRO A 568 -24.76 6.28 -11.75
CA PRO A 568 -25.40 5.97 -13.03
C PRO A 568 -26.50 6.96 -13.33
N ASP A 569 -26.68 7.28 -14.61
CA ASP A 569 -27.77 8.14 -15.02
C ASP A 569 -29.14 7.42 -14.85
N GLU A 570 -30.21 8.19 -14.68
CA GLU A 570 -31.55 7.67 -14.40
C GLU A 570 -32.06 6.70 -15.51
N LYS A 571 -31.66 6.92 -16.77
CA LYS A 571 -32.01 6.00 -17.86
C LYS A 571 -31.33 4.66 -17.75
N MET A 572 -30.06 4.63 -17.32
CA MET A 572 -29.34 3.38 -17.04
C MET A 572 -29.96 2.64 -15.86
N ILE A 573 -30.33 3.36 -14.80
CA ILE A 573 -31.02 2.76 -13.63
C ILE A 573 -32.35 2.17 -14.04
N PHE A 574 -33.15 2.91 -14.81
CA PHE A 574 -34.43 2.45 -15.28
C PHE A 574 -34.31 1.22 -16.19
N SER A 575 -33.34 1.21 -17.09
CA SER A 575 -33.05 0.06 -17.94
C SER A 575 -32.73 -1.20 -17.12
N ALA A 576 -31.90 -1.05 -16.09
CA ALA A 576 -31.56 -2.14 -15.18
C ALA A 576 -32.76 -2.58 -14.34
N LEU A 577 -33.56 -1.64 -13.83
CA LEU A 577 -34.82 -1.95 -13.09
C LEU A 577 -35.80 -2.73 -13.94
N LEU A 578 -35.97 -2.37 -15.20
CA LEU A 578 -36.89 -3.12 -16.10
C LEU A 578 -36.40 -4.56 -16.34
N GLN A 579 -35.11 -4.78 -16.43
CA GLN A 579 -34.53 -6.14 -16.52
C GLN A 579 -34.75 -6.92 -15.22
N GLU A 580 -34.49 -6.29 -14.06
CA GLU A 580 -34.71 -6.91 -12.74
C GLU A 580 -36.20 -7.29 -12.52
N LEU A 581 -37.13 -6.38 -12.85
CA LEU A 581 -38.56 -6.64 -12.80
C LEU A 581 -38.97 -7.82 -13.70
N THR A 582 -38.36 -7.90 -14.87
CA THR A 582 -38.60 -9.02 -15.81
C THR A 582 -38.15 -10.35 -15.22
N ALA A 583 -36.99 -10.37 -14.56
CA ALA A 583 -36.47 -11.55 -13.88
C ALA A 583 -37.31 -11.92 -12.65
N LEU A 584 -37.70 -10.95 -11.83
CA LEU A 584 -38.56 -11.13 -10.67
C LEU A 584 -39.92 -11.72 -11.11
N ALA A 585 -40.56 -11.13 -12.13
CA ALA A 585 -41.84 -11.58 -12.64
C ALA A 585 -41.79 -13.01 -13.15
N SER A 586 -40.70 -13.41 -13.81
CA SER A 586 -40.54 -14.78 -14.34
C SER A 586 -40.37 -15.82 -13.23
N ASN A 587 -39.78 -15.46 -12.11
CA ASN A 587 -39.49 -16.34 -10.98
C ASN A 587 -40.52 -16.26 -9.84
N TYR A 588 -41.45 -15.31 -9.88
CA TYR A 588 -42.34 -14.99 -8.76
C TYR A 588 -43.15 -16.17 -8.23
N ASN A 589 -43.72 -17.00 -9.12
CA ASN A 589 -44.53 -18.17 -8.73
C ASN A 589 -43.68 -19.27 -8.05
N THR A 590 -42.43 -19.38 -8.36
CA THR A 590 -41.50 -20.34 -7.71
C THR A 590 -40.97 -19.83 -6.37
N LEU A 591 -40.82 -18.52 -6.23
CA LEU A 591 -40.36 -17.88 -5.00
C LEU A 591 -41.45 -17.85 -3.91
N SER A 592 -42.71 -17.62 -4.28
CA SER A 592 -43.83 -17.56 -3.34
C SER A 592 -44.23 -18.91 -2.73
N SER A 593 -43.72 -20.03 -3.26
CA SER A 593 -43.98 -21.40 -2.76
C SER A 593 -42.86 -21.91 -1.81
N ALA A 594 -41.78 -21.18 -1.62
CA ALA A 594 -40.70 -21.59 -0.71
C ALA A 594 -41.09 -21.28 0.76
N ASP A 595 -41.18 -22.33 1.60
CA ASP A 595 -41.57 -22.30 3.02
C ASP A 595 -40.69 -21.45 3.95
N ALA A 596 -39.73 -20.68 3.43
CA ALA A 596 -38.84 -19.82 4.20
C ALA A 596 -39.06 -18.34 3.80
N GLN A 597 -40.05 -17.69 4.42
CA GLN A 597 -40.07 -16.23 4.39
C GLN A 597 -38.72 -15.67 4.94
N ALA A 598 -37.90 -15.15 4.05
CA ALA A 598 -36.65 -14.55 4.46
C ALA A 598 -36.94 -13.42 5.46
N LYS A 599 -36.38 -13.56 6.68
CA LYS A 599 -36.53 -12.53 7.70
C LYS A 599 -35.71 -11.31 7.30
N ILE A 600 -36.38 -10.18 7.06
CA ILE A 600 -35.77 -8.89 6.81
C ILE A 600 -35.89 -8.04 8.09
N LEU A 601 -34.83 -7.34 8.42
CA LEU A 601 -34.77 -6.52 9.62
C LEU A 601 -34.93 -5.04 9.24
N PRO A 602 -35.75 -4.25 9.96
CA PRO A 602 -35.87 -2.83 9.69
C PRO A 602 -34.63 -2.09 10.14
N LEU A 603 -34.22 -1.07 9.38
CA LEU A 603 -33.10 -0.20 9.65
C LEU A 603 -33.50 1.24 9.29
N ARG A 604 -33.05 2.24 10.06
CA ARG A 604 -33.23 3.66 9.69
C ARG A 604 -31.99 4.21 9.03
N THR A 605 -32.12 5.23 8.21
CA THR A 605 -31.03 5.88 7.48
C THR A 605 -29.87 6.29 8.38
N ASN A 606 -30.16 6.87 9.56
CA ASN A 606 -29.10 7.24 10.52
C ASN A 606 -28.32 6.02 11.07
N GLN A 607 -29.02 4.92 11.33
CA GLN A 607 -28.41 3.67 11.78
C GLN A 607 -27.58 3.02 10.67
N LEU A 608 -28.02 3.14 9.41
CA LEU A 608 -27.21 2.70 8.27
C LEU A 608 -25.93 3.54 8.15
N ARG A 609 -26.02 4.86 8.26
CA ARG A 609 -24.84 5.76 8.23
C ARG A 609 -23.82 5.38 9.31
N GLU A 610 -24.27 5.09 10.52
CA GLU A 610 -23.40 4.61 11.61
C GLU A 610 -22.78 3.25 11.26
N LYS A 611 -23.58 2.30 10.75
CA LYS A 611 -23.10 0.98 10.32
C LYS A 611 -22.04 1.09 9.21
N LEU A 612 -22.19 2.01 8.27
CA LEU A 612 -21.23 2.26 7.20
C LEU A 612 -19.94 2.91 7.72
N ARG A 613 -20.03 3.76 8.72
CA ARG A 613 -18.85 4.41 9.34
C ARG A 613 -17.99 3.41 10.11
N LEU A 614 -18.61 2.47 10.79
CA LEU A 614 -17.96 1.53 11.71
C LEU A 614 -17.77 0.14 11.12
N GLY A 615 -18.32 -0.13 9.92
CA GLY A 615 -18.35 -1.46 9.34
C GLY A 615 -17.93 -1.52 7.89
N ARG A 616 -17.72 -2.72 7.43
CA ARG A 616 -17.44 -3.10 6.04
C ARG A 616 -18.24 -4.35 5.67
N GLY A 617 -18.30 -4.65 4.38
CA GLY A 617 -19.06 -5.79 3.88
C GLY A 617 -20.56 -5.51 3.80
N VAL A 618 -20.95 -4.24 3.58
CA VAL A 618 -22.33 -3.83 3.38
C VAL A 618 -22.60 -3.65 1.89
N LEU A 619 -23.50 -4.44 1.35
CA LEU A 619 -24.08 -4.24 0.03
C LEU A 619 -25.39 -3.45 0.19
N MET A 620 -25.50 -2.33 -0.50
CA MET A 620 -26.73 -1.56 -0.60
C MET A 620 -27.32 -1.74 -2.00
N ILE A 621 -28.60 -2.03 -2.08
CA ILE A 621 -29.34 -2.15 -3.34
C ILE A 621 -30.32 -0.98 -3.42
N ALA A 622 -30.23 -0.21 -4.51
CA ALA A 622 -31.03 0.97 -4.76
C ALA A 622 -31.64 0.93 -6.16
N HIS A 623 -32.76 1.64 -6.36
CA HIS A 623 -33.42 1.79 -7.64
C HIS A 623 -33.64 3.27 -8.00
N GLN A 624 -33.22 4.18 -7.11
CA GLN A 624 -33.29 5.62 -7.28
C GLN A 624 -32.00 6.31 -6.85
N SER A 625 -31.37 7.05 -7.77
CA SER A 625 -30.08 7.68 -7.48
C SER A 625 -30.21 8.85 -6.52
N ALA A 626 -31.29 9.61 -6.59
CA ALA A 626 -31.51 10.77 -5.71
C ALA A 626 -31.59 10.35 -4.24
N TRP A 627 -32.35 9.30 -3.93
CA TRP A 627 -32.49 8.76 -2.58
C TRP A 627 -31.18 8.14 -2.08
N ALA A 628 -30.50 7.35 -2.90
CA ALA A 628 -29.22 6.76 -2.54
C ALA A 628 -28.15 7.84 -2.29
N LYS A 629 -28.15 8.96 -3.05
CA LYS A 629 -27.31 10.13 -2.79
C LYS A 629 -27.61 10.74 -1.43
N ASP A 630 -28.88 10.92 -1.10
CA ASP A 630 -29.30 11.46 0.20
C ASP A 630 -28.86 10.57 1.35
N VAL A 631 -29.12 9.26 1.25
CA VAL A 631 -28.66 8.25 2.26
C VAL A 631 -27.18 8.33 2.50
N LEU A 632 -26.37 8.51 1.46
CA LEU A 632 -24.90 8.56 1.54
C LEU A 632 -24.35 9.96 1.73
N SER A 633 -25.17 11.01 1.65
CA SER A 633 -24.76 12.39 1.89
C SER A 633 -24.39 12.60 3.37
N GLY A 634 -23.24 13.23 3.63
CA GLY A 634 -22.76 13.53 4.98
C GLY A 634 -22.11 12.34 5.70
N GLY A 635 -21.90 11.23 5.03
CA GLY A 635 -21.12 10.10 5.53
C GLY A 635 -19.78 9.98 4.80
N GLU A 636 -18.69 9.94 5.54
CA GLU A 636 -17.35 9.54 5.06
C GLU A 636 -17.29 8.01 4.82
N ALA A 637 -18.40 7.43 4.37
CA ALA A 637 -18.49 6.00 4.15
C ALA A 637 -17.59 5.61 2.97
N ASP A 638 -16.78 4.59 3.20
CA ASP A 638 -15.96 3.96 2.17
C ASP A 638 -16.88 3.09 1.29
N THR A 639 -17.63 3.78 0.44
CA THR A 639 -18.66 3.15 -0.39
C THR A 639 -18.30 3.33 -1.85
N ASP A 640 -18.26 2.23 -2.60
CA ASP A 640 -18.18 2.24 -4.05
C ASP A 640 -19.58 2.26 -4.66
N VAL A 641 -19.74 2.97 -5.78
CA VAL A 641 -21.02 3.04 -6.51
C VAL A 641 -20.89 2.36 -7.87
N GLY A 642 -21.85 1.54 -8.18
CA GLY A 642 -21.87 0.82 -9.45
C GLY A 642 -21.47 -0.66 -9.31
N GLN A 643 -20.74 -1.18 -10.28
CA GLN A 643 -20.28 -2.57 -10.24
C GLN A 643 -19.07 -2.72 -9.32
N VAL A 644 -19.06 -3.72 -8.44
CA VAL A 644 -17.91 -4.07 -7.60
C VAL A 644 -16.76 -4.52 -8.50
N ARG A 645 -15.81 -3.64 -8.74
CA ARG A 645 -14.60 -3.95 -9.54
C ARG A 645 -13.35 -4.08 -8.67
N ASP A 646 -13.36 -3.49 -7.47
CA ASP A 646 -12.23 -3.48 -6.56
C ASP A 646 -12.51 -4.37 -5.36
N ALA A 647 -11.68 -5.40 -5.17
CA ALA A 647 -11.74 -6.28 -4.00
C ALA A 647 -11.53 -5.52 -2.67
N ARG A 648 -11.02 -4.29 -2.73
CA ARG A 648 -10.82 -3.41 -1.55
C ARG A 648 -12.03 -2.56 -1.19
N ALA A 649 -13.11 -2.58 -1.99
CA ALA A 649 -14.34 -1.87 -1.64
C ALA A 649 -15.01 -2.54 -0.44
N PHE A 650 -15.06 -1.84 0.68
CA PHE A 650 -15.67 -2.37 1.90
C PHE A 650 -17.19 -2.32 1.88
N ASN A 651 -17.74 -1.28 1.32
CA ASN A 651 -19.18 -1.08 1.16
C ASN A 651 -19.48 -0.71 -0.28
N THR A 652 -20.61 -1.13 -0.79
CA THR A 652 -20.99 -0.92 -2.19
C THR A 652 -22.47 -0.63 -2.32
N VAL A 653 -22.81 0.32 -3.20
CA VAL A 653 -24.17 0.54 -3.69
C VAL A 653 -24.25 0.00 -5.11
N LEU A 654 -25.24 -0.86 -5.37
CA LEU A 654 -25.60 -1.32 -6.70
C LEU A 654 -27.00 -0.81 -7.05
N PHE A 655 -27.19 -0.42 -8.30
CA PHE A 655 -28.48 0.05 -8.82
C PHE A 655 -29.12 -1.04 -9.65
N ALA A 656 -30.28 -1.56 -9.20
CA ALA A 656 -31.02 -2.63 -9.84
C ALA A 656 -30.07 -3.73 -10.37
N PRO A 657 -29.31 -4.41 -9.47
CA PRO A 657 -28.24 -5.30 -9.89
C PRO A 657 -28.74 -6.53 -10.61
N ASP A 658 -27.91 -7.07 -11.51
CA ASP A 658 -28.11 -8.41 -12.03
C ASP A 658 -27.93 -9.43 -10.89
N LEU A 659 -29.05 -9.90 -10.34
CA LEU A 659 -29.06 -10.77 -9.16
C LEU A 659 -28.35 -12.11 -9.40
N GLU A 660 -28.22 -12.56 -10.65
CA GLU A 660 -27.49 -13.79 -10.98
C GLU A 660 -25.97 -13.63 -10.76
N LYS A 661 -25.48 -12.40 -10.76
CA LYS A 661 -24.05 -12.06 -10.54
C LYS A 661 -23.72 -11.72 -9.10
N LEU A 662 -24.68 -11.69 -8.19
CA LEU A 662 -24.41 -11.46 -6.77
C LEU A 662 -23.58 -12.60 -6.19
N ARG A 663 -22.64 -12.24 -5.32
CA ARG A 663 -21.78 -13.19 -4.60
C ARG A 663 -22.18 -13.25 -3.14
N ASP A 664 -22.02 -14.41 -2.51
CA ASP A 664 -22.29 -14.64 -1.08
C ASP A 664 -21.09 -14.29 -0.19
N ASP A 665 -20.51 -13.11 -0.40
CA ASP A 665 -19.37 -12.62 0.35
C ASP A 665 -19.68 -11.34 1.17
N TRP A 666 -20.96 -10.97 1.27
CA TRP A 666 -21.45 -9.82 2.01
C TRP A 666 -21.87 -10.20 3.43
N ARG A 667 -21.52 -9.34 4.39
CA ARG A 667 -21.98 -9.47 5.77
C ARG A 667 -23.41 -8.99 5.95
N ASP A 668 -23.71 -7.86 5.35
CA ASP A 668 -25.02 -7.22 5.40
C ASP A 668 -25.47 -6.84 3.97
N VAL A 669 -26.75 -7.08 3.64
CA VAL A 669 -27.39 -6.55 2.45
C VAL A 669 -28.52 -5.63 2.88
N VAL A 670 -28.57 -4.41 2.35
CA VAL A 670 -29.55 -3.37 2.71
C VAL A 670 -30.33 -2.93 1.48
N LEU A 671 -31.66 -3.08 1.53
CA LEU A 671 -32.56 -2.53 0.52
C LEU A 671 -32.83 -1.06 0.86
N LEU A 672 -32.32 -0.16 0.04
CA LEU A 672 -32.45 1.30 0.29
C LEU A 672 -33.87 1.80 0.06
N ASP A 673 -34.59 1.22 -0.90
CA ASP A 673 -35.96 1.62 -1.25
C ASP A 673 -37.04 0.84 -0.43
N GLY A 674 -36.65 0.23 0.68
CA GLY A 674 -37.54 -0.56 1.50
C GLY A 674 -37.93 -1.91 0.85
N GLU A 675 -39.03 -2.54 1.32
CA GLU A 675 -39.55 -3.76 0.71
C GLU A 675 -40.50 -3.46 -0.47
N THR A 676 -40.06 -2.62 -1.41
CA THR A 676 -40.94 -2.16 -2.52
C THR A 676 -41.08 -3.17 -3.62
N LEU A 677 -40.12 -4.09 -3.81
CA LEU A 677 -40.15 -5.11 -4.87
C LEU A 677 -40.43 -6.50 -4.29
N PRO A 678 -41.68 -7.02 -4.42
CA PRO A 678 -42.05 -8.36 -3.96
C PRO A 678 -41.20 -9.46 -4.63
N GLY A 679 -40.70 -10.40 -3.82
CA GLY A 679 -39.80 -11.47 -4.25
C GLY A 679 -38.31 -11.12 -4.30
N LEU A 680 -37.93 -9.84 -4.27
CA LEU A 680 -36.53 -9.43 -4.30
C LEU A 680 -35.75 -9.97 -3.10
N LYS A 681 -36.30 -9.87 -1.88
CA LYS A 681 -35.67 -10.38 -0.66
C LYS A 681 -35.39 -11.88 -0.72
N ASP A 682 -36.30 -12.65 -1.33
CA ASP A 682 -36.17 -14.10 -1.40
C ASP A 682 -35.08 -14.50 -2.39
N LEU A 683 -35.00 -13.83 -3.54
CA LEU A 683 -33.86 -13.98 -4.47
C LEU A 683 -32.53 -13.61 -3.85
N ILE A 684 -32.44 -12.48 -3.14
CA ILE A 684 -31.23 -12.10 -2.45
C ILE A 684 -30.83 -13.12 -1.41
N ARG A 685 -31.80 -13.68 -0.66
CA ARG A 685 -31.53 -14.74 0.32
C ARG A 685 -30.98 -16.00 -0.32
N GLN A 686 -31.47 -16.36 -1.50
CA GLN A 686 -30.94 -17.51 -2.26
C GLN A 686 -29.51 -17.28 -2.71
N LYS A 687 -29.15 -16.06 -3.12
CA LYS A 687 -27.81 -15.72 -3.63
C LYS A 687 -26.82 -15.39 -2.51
N CYS A 688 -27.28 -14.84 -1.39
CA CYS A 688 -26.50 -14.44 -0.24
C CYS A 688 -27.06 -15.05 1.06
N PRO A 689 -27.03 -16.40 1.23
CA PRO A 689 -27.63 -17.08 2.37
C PRO A 689 -27.03 -16.69 3.71
N ASN A 690 -25.76 -16.32 3.73
CA ASN A 690 -25.03 -15.97 4.95
C ASN A 690 -25.14 -14.49 5.34
N ALA A 691 -25.60 -13.61 4.45
CA ALA A 691 -25.74 -12.20 4.73
C ALA A 691 -26.96 -11.89 5.63
N ARG A 692 -26.83 -10.90 6.51
CA ARG A 692 -27.99 -10.32 7.22
C ARG A 692 -28.71 -9.37 6.28
N LEU A 693 -30.01 -9.57 6.11
CA LEU A 693 -30.82 -8.77 5.20
C LEU A 693 -31.57 -7.68 5.97
N TRP A 694 -31.45 -6.45 5.49
CA TRP A 694 -32.04 -5.25 6.07
C TRP A 694 -32.83 -4.47 5.01
N CYS A 695 -33.86 -3.70 5.45
CA CYS A 695 -34.51 -2.70 4.62
C CYS A 695 -34.63 -1.37 5.36
N LEU A 696 -34.53 -0.26 4.62
CA LEU A 696 -34.78 1.06 5.19
C LEU A 696 -36.28 1.22 5.45
N SER A 697 -36.62 1.53 6.72
CA SER A 697 -38.01 1.74 7.17
C SER A 697 -38.48 3.19 6.97
N ASP A 698 -37.55 4.11 6.63
CA ASP A 698 -37.78 5.53 6.35
C ASP A 698 -37.52 5.86 4.87
N ALA A 699 -37.56 4.86 3.99
CA ALA A 699 -37.45 5.05 2.54
C ALA A 699 -38.69 5.77 1.99
N PRO A 700 -38.51 6.70 1.02
CA PRO A 700 -39.63 7.37 0.38
C PRO A 700 -40.44 6.43 -0.54
N ASP A 701 -41.71 6.76 -0.78
CA ASP A 701 -42.61 5.97 -1.66
C ASP A 701 -42.37 6.22 -3.16
N ASP A 702 -41.28 6.89 -3.55
CA ASP A 702 -41.10 7.34 -4.93
C ASP A 702 -40.88 6.20 -5.92
N LEU A 703 -40.19 5.13 -5.52
CA LEU A 703 -40.06 3.92 -6.34
C LEU A 703 -41.46 3.27 -6.56
N ARG A 704 -42.28 3.22 -5.53
CA ARG A 704 -43.65 2.66 -5.65
C ARG A 704 -44.52 3.48 -6.59
N LYS A 705 -44.44 4.80 -6.55
CA LYS A 705 -45.12 5.71 -7.47
C LYS A 705 -44.65 5.48 -8.92
N GLN A 706 -43.36 5.34 -9.15
CA GLN A 706 -42.78 5.03 -10.46
C GLN A 706 -43.31 3.72 -11.00
N LEU A 707 -43.29 2.64 -10.19
CA LEU A 707 -43.79 1.33 -10.59
C LEU A 707 -45.30 1.32 -10.87
N SER A 708 -46.09 2.09 -10.10
CA SER A 708 -47.52 2.31 -10.38
C SER A 708 -47.73 3.04 -11.72
N ALA A 709 -46.91 4.06 -12.03
CA ALA A 709 -46.96 4.77 -13.30
C ALA A 709 -46.57 3.88 -14.51
N MET A 710 -45.73 2.87 -14.30
CA MET A 710 -45.37 1.87 -15.31
C MET A 710 -46.49 0.88 -15.59
N THR A 711 -47.49 0.76 -14.71
CA THR A 711 -48.64 -0.15 -14.86
C THR A 711 -49.64 0.46 -15.85
N VAL A 712 -49.42 0.18 -17.12
CA VAL A 712 -50.19 0.78 -18.24
C VAL A 712 -51.48 0.02 -18.50
N SER A 713 -52.57 0.75 -18.76
CA SER A 713 -53.86 0.17 -19.11
C SER A 713 -53.77 -0.65 -20.41
N GLU A 714 -54.66 -1.62 -20.56
CA GLU A 714 -54.72 -2.44 -21.78
C GLU A 714 -55.05 -1.61 -23.03
N ASP A 715 -55.92 -0.61 -22.90
CA ASP A 715 -56.28 0.26 -24.02
C ASP A 715 -55.11 1.14 -24.47
N THR A 716 -54.32 1.64 -23.53
CA THR A 716 -53.10 2.37 -23.84
C THR A 716 -52.04 1.50 -24.53
N LEU A 717 -51.84 0.26 -24.06
CA LEU A 717 -50.97 -0.70 -24.72
C LEU A 717 -51.46 -1.06 -26.13
N ARG A 718 -52.77 -1.26 -26.32
CA ARG A 718 -53.39 -1.45 -27.64
C ARG A 718 -53.15 -0.24 -28.56
N GLY A 719 -53.23 0.99 -28.02
CA GLY A 719 -52.89 2.22 -28.72
C GLY A 719 -51.45 2.22 -29.20
N LEU A 720 -50.50 1.89 -28.32
CA LEU A 720 -49.07 1.77 -28.66
C LEU A 720 -48.84 0.72 -29.77
N TYR A 721 -49.46 -0.47 -29.67
CA TYR A 721 -49.32 -1.51 -30.67
C TYR A 721 -49.89 -1.09 -32.05
N ARG A 722 -51.06 -0.42 -32.09
CA ARG A 722 -51.60 0.18 -33.32
C ARG A 722 -50.68 1.23 -33.94
N ARG A 723 -50.01 1.99 -33.11
CA ARG A 723 -48.98 2.98 -33.57
C ARG A 723 -47.81 2.28 -34.22
N LEU A 724 -47.29 1.18 -33.59
CA LEU A 724 -46.20 0.38 -34.18
C LEU A 724 -46.59 -0.20 -35.55
N LEU A 725 -47.80 -0.68 -35.74
CA LEU A 725 -48.30 -1.22 -37.00
C LEU A 725 -48.38 -0.19 -38.13
N ARG A 726 -48.49 1.10 -37.83
CA ARG A 726 -48.49 2.18 -38.84
C ARG A 726 -47.08 2.47 -39.41
N GLY A 727 -46.03 1.93 -38.81
CA GLY A 727 -44.65 2.16 -39.21
C GLY A 727 -44.15 3.54 -38.85
N GLY A 728 -43.02 3.94 -39.40
CA GLY A 728 -42.31 5.22 -39.13
C GLY A 728 -41.23 5.03 -38.10
N THR A 729 -40.85 6.13 -37.40
CA THR A 729 -39.78 6.13 -36.39
C THR A 729 -40.14 5.24 -35.22
N MET A 730 -39.27 4.30 -34.90
CA MET A 730 -39.46 3.29 -33.86
C MET A 730 -38.67 3.66 -32.55
N ALA A 731 -38.07 4.84 -32.45
CA ALA A 731 -37.41 5.28 -31.24
C ALA A 731 -38.41 5.44 -30.07
N ALA A 732 -38.03 5.04 -28.86
CA ALA A 732 -38.92 5.10 -27.70
C ALA A 732 -39.49 6.50 -27.40
N SER A 733 -38.66 7.52 -27.54
CA SER A 733 -39.05 8.93 -27.35
C SER A 733 -40.09 9.42 -28.36
N ALA A 734 -39.98 9.01 -29.63
CA ALA A 734 -40.95 9.34 -30.66
C ALA A 734 -42.30 8.61 -30.42
N LEU A 735 -42.25 7.32 -30.06
CA LEU A 735 -43.42 6.53 -29.71
C LEU A 735 -44.15 7.08 -28.48
N ALA A 736 -43.38 7.58 -27.49
CA ALA A 736 -43.92 8.22 -26.30
C ALA A 736 -44.71 9.48 -26.64
N GLN A 737 -44.16 10.34 -27.48
CA GLN A 737 -44.81 11.54 -27.94
C GLN A 737 -46.10 11.22 -28.74
N ASP A 738 -46.03 10.28 -29.70
CA ASP A 738 -47.13 9.92 -30.54
C ASP A 738 -48.32 9.26 -29.80
N CYS A 739 -48.02 8.56 -28.69
CA CYS A 739 -49.04 7.86 -27.91
C CYS A 739 -49.46 8.59 -26.64
N GLY A 740 -48.89 9.74 -26.31
CA GLY A 740 -49.15 10.45 -25.07
C GLY A 740 -48.73 9.67 -23.83
N MET A 741 -47.64 8.95 -23.96
CA MET A 741 -47.03 8.10 -22.91
C MET A 741 -45.69 8.65 -22.46
N THR A 742 -45.23 8.21 -21.31
CA THR A 742 -43.81 8.44 -20.94
C THR A 742 -42.92 7.44 -21.69
N GLU A 743 -41.63 7.79 -21.82
CA GLU A 743 -40.62 6.89 -22.42
C GLU A 743 -40.55 5.56 -21.63
N GLU A 744 -40.62 5.62 -20.31
CA GLU A 744 -40.66 4.47 -19.40
C GLU A 744 -41.88 3.56 -19.65
N GLN A 745 -43.07 4.14 -19.85
CA GLN A 745 -44.27 3.41 -20.17
C GLN A 745 -44.18 2.72 -21.54
N VAL A 746 -43.59 3.36 -22.53
CA VAL A 746 -43.33 2.76 -23.85
C VAL A 746 -42.37 1.60 -23.72
N LEU A 747 -41.24 1.75 -23.04
CA LEU A 747 -40.23 0.68 -22.85
C LEU A 747 -40.85 -0.52 -22.10
N THR A 748 -41.64 -0.25 -21.07
CA THR A 748 -42.42 -1.30 -20.36
C THR A 748 -43.37 -2.01 -21.29
N GLY A 749 -44.14 -1.28 -22.09
CA GLY A 749 -45.08 -1.84 -23.08
C GLY A 749 -44.37 -2.68 -24.13
N LEU A 750 -43.24 -2.24 -24.65
CA LEU A 750 -42.43 -2.99 -25.62
C LEU A 750 -41.89 -4.29 -24.99
N THR A 751 -41.50 -4.27 -23.72
CA THR A 751 -41.08 -5.46 -22.98
C THR A 751 -42.24 -6.44 -22.83
N VAL A 752 -43.43 -5.97 -22.48
CA VAL A 752 -44.67 -6.77 -22.43
C VAL A 752 -44.95 -7.42 -23.78
N PHE A 753 -44.88 -6.64 -24.88
CA PHE A 753 -45.08 -7.18 -26.23
C PHE A 753 -44.03 -8.18 -26.64
N GLY A 754 -42.80 -7.98 -26.21
CA GLY A 754 -41.69 -8.96 -26.41
C GLY A 754 -41.99 -10.31 -25.75
N GLN A 755 -42.50 -10.28 -24.52
CA GLN A 755 -42.83 -11.50 -23.75
C GLN A 755 -44.01 -12.30 -24.36
N VAL A 756 -44.90 -11.62 -25.04
CA VAL A 756 -46.01 -12.28 -25.75
C VAL A 756 -45.79 -12.42 -27.26
N ALA A 757 -44.53 -12.28 -27.70
CA ALA A 757 -44.09 -12.49 -29.09
C ALA A 757 -44.79 -11.61 -30.14
N LEU A 758 -45.27 -10.42 -29.81
CA LEU A 758 -45.77 -9.42 -30.76
C LEU A 758 -44.66 -8.58 -31.40
N VAL A 759 -43.54 -8.43 -30.69
CA VAL A 759 -42.33 -7.76 -31.17
C VAL A 759 -41.08 -8.56 -30.76
N SER A 760 -39.99 -8.38 -31.49
CA SER A 760 -38.66 -8.68 -30.98
C SER A 760 -38.09 -7.37 -30.44
N PHE A 761 -37.87 -7.32 -29.13
CA PHE A 761 -37.41 -6.13 -28.44
C PHE A 761 -36.16 -6.42 -27.61
N LYS A 762 -35.14 -5.60 -27.79
CA LYS A 762 -33.95 -5.58 -26.98
C LYS A 762 -33.73 -4.15 -26.51
N LEU A 763 -33.48 -3.98 -25.21
CA LEU A 763 -33.37 -2.66 -24.59
C LEU A 763 -31.96 -2.05 -24.76
N ASP A 764 -30.94 -2.89 -24.65
CA ASP A 764 -29.54 -2.47 -24.76
C ASP A 764 -28.70 -3.48 -25.59
N PRO A 765 -28.21 -3.13 -26.78
CA PRO A 765 -28.58 -1.90 -27.52
C PRO A 765 -30.06 -1.94 -27.96
N TYR A 766 -30.68 -0.75 -28.02
CA TYR A 766 -32.09 -0.63 -28.40
C TYR A 766 -32.34 -1.17 -29.81
N GLN A 767 -33.15 -2.21 -29.90
CA GLN A 767 -33.56 -2.85 -31.14
C GLN A 767 -35.03 -3.25 -31.06
N LEU A 768 -35.81 -2.89 -32.05
CA LEU A 768 -37.26 -3.18 -32.11
C LEU A 768 -37.65 -3.64 -33.51
N THR A 769 -38.26 -4.80 -33.59
CA THR A 769 -38.79 -5.37 -34.83
C THR A 769 -40.18 -5.98 -34.59
N LEU A 770 -41.15 -5.68 -35.45
CA LEU A 770 -42.47 -6.30 -35.42
C LEU A 770 -42.39 -7.78 -35.81
N LEU A 771 -43.07 -8.62 -35.10
CA LEU A 771 -43.22 -10.03 -35.41
C LEU A 771 -44.57 -10.27 -36.12
N PRO A 772 -44.78 -11.46 -36.77
CA PRO A 772 -46.04 -11.81 -37.39
C PRO A 772 -47.20 -11.74 -36.40
N MET A 773 -48.29 -11.06 -36.81
CA MET A 773 -49.49 -10.84 -35.98
C MET A 773 -50.18 -12.16 -35.63
N HIS A 774 -50.46 -12.35 -34.34
CA HIS A 774 -51.25 -13.47 -33.83
C HIS A 774 -52.10 -13.01 -32.64
N LYS A 775 -53.11 -13.79 -32.28
CA LYS A 775 -53.97 -13.45 -31.16
C LYS A 775 -53.34 -13.83 -29.84
N VAL A 776 -53.15 -12.85 -28.95
CA VAL A 776 -52.55 -13.05 -27.61
C VAL A 776 -53.36 -12.27 -26.56
N ALA A 777 -53.35 -12.77 -25.34
CA ALA A 777 -53.76 -12.01 -24.18
C ALA A 777 -52.53 -11.30 -23.58
N LEU A 778 -52.61 -9.99 -23.41
CA LEU A 778 -51.49 -9.22 -22.81
C LEU A 778 -51.23 -9.64 -21.34
N THR A 779 -52.23 -10.23 -20.69
CA THR A 779 -52.13 -10.86 -19.36
C THR A 779 -51.24 -12.11 -19.33
N ASP A 780 -50.88 -12.66 -20.49
CA ASP A 780 -49.92 -13.76 -20.55
C ASP A 780 -48.48 -13.30 -20.33
N SER A 781 -48.22 -11.99 -20.39
CA SER A 781 -46.90 -11.41 -20.02
C SER A 781 -46.66 -11.51 -18.51
N PRO A 782 -45.63 -12.21 -18.07
CA PRO A 782 -45.23 -12.25 -16.65
C PRO A 782 -45.02 -10.87 -16.03
N LEU A 783 -44.33 -9.99 -16.74
CA LEU A 783 -44.06 -8.62 -16.26
C LEU A 783 -45.38 -7.84 -16.06
N ARG A 784 -46.30 -7.88 -17.03
CA ARG A 784 -47.56 -7.19 -16.88
C ARG A 784 -48.39 -7.76 -15.73
N LYS A 785 -48.43 -9.07 -15.57
CA LYS A 785 -49.14 -9.72 -14.46
C LYS A 785 -48.53 -9.27 -13.11
N TYR A 786 -47.23 -9.26 -13.01
CA TYR A 786 -46.52 -8.82 -11.80
C TYR A 786 -46.84 -7.36 -11.45
N LEU A 787 -46.75 -6.44 -12.43
CA LEU A 787 -47.06 -5.02 -12.24
C LEU A 787 -48.50 -4.77 -11.82
N ILE A 788 -49.46 -5.41 -12.48
CA ILE A 788 -50.90 -5.29 -12.12
C ILE A 788 -51.13 -5.80 -10.70
N THR A 789 -50.58 -6.96 -10.37
CA THR A 789 -50.84 -7.61 -9.08
C THR A 789 -50.32 -6.76 -7.91
N HIS A 790 -49.21 -6.03 -8.09
CA HIS A 790 -48.55 -5.36 -6.97
C HIS A 790 -48.68 -3.84 -6.97
N TYR A 791 -48.98 -3.22 -8.14
CA TYR A 791 -48.90 -1.75 -8.27
C TYR A 791 -50.08 -1.09 -8.99
N ALA A 792 -51.05 -1.86 -9.54
CA ALA A 792 -52.21 -1.23 -10.13
C ALA A 792 -53.02 -0.46 -9.08
N ALA A 793 -53.42 0.78 -9.41
CA ALA A 793 -54.36 1.51 -8.60
C ALA A 793 -55.74 0.80 -8.65
N GLU A 794 -56.54 0.87 -7.56
CA GLU A 794 -57.86 0.23 -7.48
C GLU A 794 -58.81 0.61 -8.65
N THR A 795 -58.57 1.73 -9.31
CA THR A 795 -59.30 2.23 -10.48
C THR A 795 -58.86 1.59 -11.82
N GLN A 796 -57.79 0.77 -11.84
CA GLN A 796 -57.20 0.18 -13.05
C GLN A 796 -57.40 -1.35 -13.12
N MET A 797 -57.98 -1.97 -12.08
CA MET A 797 -58.47 -3.35 -12.12
C MET A 797 -59.82 -3.40 -12.79
#